data_aa09bdb4781b71fc5ff72cca88eea7a9
#
_entry.id   aa09bdb4781b71fc5ff72cca88eea7a9
#
_cell.length_a   1.000
_cell.length_b   1.000
_cell.length_c   1.000
_cell.angle_alpha   90.00
_cell.angle_beta   90.00
_cell.angle_gamma   90.00
#
_symmetry.space_group_name_H-M   'P 1'
#
loop_
_entity.id
_entity.type
_entity.pdbx_description
1 polymer ?
#
loop_
_entity_poly.entity_id
_entity_poly.type
_entity_poly.pdbx_seq_one_letter_code
_entity_poly.pdbx_strand_id
1 'polypeptide(L)'
;MLAASVAVSCGSDLKIDELRSSLSGNAVEIPAREVCFGWTLSASEPGARQTAYEIRVSENPGLPDRADVWNSGKVLSDECRAVPYDGVPLQAGRTYWWRVRVWDTADRSSAWSAPERFTTALDPSDWEARWIGAIRREEARLPEGNDYHTWGMPPEKAALWEQVDTLAKRSVLLRREFRAARPVAEAVVRICGLGHYDLRVNGREVDTSVFKPLWSEYDKTVYYNSFDLTNLLTEGPNALGVVLGNGMYNVCGGRYVKFRHSYGPPTLCMQLDITYADGSRERILSDTSWRYALSPVTFNCIFGGEDYDARLEQPGWDLPGFDDAAWCHAVEQDPPKGVLTPQTTPAIAVCECYGVREHRKTGPQRHLFDMGQNLSGFPTLKVQGRAGQKVRLVPAEQLSEDSLTVRQATSGSPYWFEYTLKGDSVEEWTPQFAFYGYRYLEAEGVDYLTAESGGEVPVILNLQSDFVHSSAPATGRFECSNALFNRIWFIIDKAMRSNMHAVFTDCPHREKLGWLEETHLNGPGLLYNYDLRGVLPKVMRDIADTQRPDGLIPDIAPEYVIFKEGFVDSPEWGSAGAILPWMYYEWYGDDTLVREYYPVMRRYADYLAGRADDYILAYGLGDWCDYGPLPAGHSQNTPVEITATGHFYLVADCTARAAALVGDEAGAAKYAALARNIAGAFNTRLFTPETAQYGNGSQCSNAIPLFLGIVPAEYRQAVADNLARAVDEKEGKLSTGDVGNRYLFQALARCGMNDRVYRMHNHGGVPGYGFQIAAGVTTLTEQWNPRLGLSWNHFMMGQIVEWFYNSLAGIRPDPANPGFRHFFVEPAVVGDLEWVECSYRSVYGLIESCWKLDGDLFRIRVRIPVNTTATLVMPFGDPTPHLLASGRHEFEVPIPENRLSPVR
;
A
#
# COMPACT_ATOMS: atom_id res chain seq x y z
N MET A 1 -40.61 47.01 -23.09
CA MET A 1 -39.36 46.37 -23.56
C MET A 1 -38.31 46.61 -22.47
N LEU A 2 -38.17 45.66 -21.56
CA LEU A 2 -37.04 45.63 -20.65
C LEU A 2 -35.98 44.68 -21.28
N ALA A 3 -34.88 45.21 -21.70
CA ALA A 3 -33.72 44.44 -22.11
C ALA A 3 -33.05 43.92 -20.85
N ALA A 4 -33.13 42.62 -20.63
CA ALA A 4 -32.28 41.96 -19.66
C ALA A 4 -30.86 41.92 -20.23
N SER A 5 -29.97 42.72 -19.68
CA SER A 5 -28.54 42.60 -19.93
C SER A 5 -28.05 41.32 -19.25
N VAL A 6 -27.82 40.29 -20.03
CA VAL A 6 -27.04 39.13 -19.60
C VAL A 6 -25.61 39.65 -19.41
N ALA A 7 -25.18 39.77 -18.17
CA ALA A 7 -23.77 39.97 -17.86
C ALA A 7 -23.01 38.74 -18.31
N VAL A 8 -22.35 38.81 -19.46
CA VAL A 8 -21.40 37.77 -19.92
C VAL A 8 -20.25 37.76 -18.91
N SER A 9 -20.12 36.70 -18.12
CA SER A 9 -18.94 36.48 -17.32
C SER A 9 -17.71 36.48 -18.23
N CYS A 10 -16.79 37.44 -18.05
CA CYS A 10 -15.59 37.57 -18.91
C CYS A 10 -14.49 36.51 -18.58
N GLY A 11 -14.74 35.58 -17.68
CA GLY A 11 -13.78 34.52 -17.27
C GLY A 11 -14.14 33.13 -17.82
N SER A 12 -13.18 32.24 -17.79
CA SER A 12 -13.36 30.82 -18.11
C SER A 12 -14.29 30.15 -17.08
N ASP A 13 -15.06 29.13 -17.49
CA ASP A 13 -15.83 28.23 -16.62
C ASP A 13 -14.94 27.20 -15.90
N LEU A 14 -13.66 27.04 -16.32
CA LEU A 14 -12.73 26.14 -15.70
C LEU A 14 -12.35 26.59 -14.29
N LYS A 15 -12.49 25.67 -13.33
CA LYS A 15 -12.05 25.84 -11.93
C LYS A 15 -10.94 24.86 -11.62
N ILE A 16 -9.93 25.33 -10.89
CA ILE A 16 -8.83 24.51 -10.41
C ILE A 16 -9.20 24.03 -9.02
N ASP A 17 -9.28 22.70 -8.85
CA ASP A 17 -9.78 22.09 -7.60
C ASP A 17 -8.65 21.62 -6.68
N GLU A 18 -7.72 20.81 -7.19
CA GLU A 18 -6.62 20.23 -6.41
C GLU A 18 -5.28 20.63 -7.04
N LEU A 19 -4.29 20.93 -6.18
CA LEU A 19 -2.91 21.19 -6.58
C LEU A 19 -1.99 20.13 -6.02
N ARG A 20 -0.90 19.83 -6.73
CA ARG A 20 0.13 18.86 -6.32
C ARG A 20 1.49 19.33 -6.79
N SER A 21 2.49 19.22 -5.91
CA SER A 21 3.89 19.62 -6.18
C SER A 21 4.80 18.43 -6.46
N SER A 22 4.27 17.20 -6.41
CA SER A 22 4.96 15.96 -6.77
C SER A 22 3.95 14.91 -7.20
N LEU A 23 4.42 13.84 -7.78
CA LEU A 23 3.59 12.67 -8.13
C LEU A 23 3.03 11.97 -6.88
N SER A 24 3.82 11.91 -5.82
CA SER A 24 3.45 11.25 -4.56
C SER A 24 2.51 12.05 -3.65
N GLY A 25 2.06 13.24 -4.04
CA GLY A 25 1.07 14.01 -3.28
C GLY A 25 1.68 14.90 -2.18
N ASN A 26 1.22 14.76 -0.93
CA ASN A 26 1.47 15.71 0.16
C ASN A 26 2.79 15.48 0.94
N ALA A 27 3.87 15.08 0.30
CA ALA A 27 5.17 14.98 0.96
C ALA A 27 5.61 16.36 1.49
N VAL A 28 6.10 16.40 2.75
CA VAL A 28 6.63 17.64 3.34
C VAL A 28 7.88 18.10 2.60
N GLU A 29 8.68 17.14 2.11
CA GLU A 29 9.88 17.40 1.30
C GLU A 29 9.91 16.55 0.04
N ILE A 30 10.36 17.16 -1.05
CA ILE A 30 10.45 16.56 -2.38
C ILE A 30 11.88 16.72 -2.88
N PRO A 31 12.54 15.67 -3.40
CA PRO A 31 13.82 15.85 -4.09
C PRO A 31 13.70 16.92 -5.18
N ALA A 32 14.60 17.89 -5.22
CA ALA A 32 14.50 19.04 -6.11
C ALA A 32 14.31 18.65 -7.59
N ARG A 33 14.89 17.52 -8.02
CA ARG A 33 14.77 16.95 -9.38
C ARG A 33 13.40 16.33 -9.68
N GLU A 34 12.60 16.02 -8.65
CA GLU A 34 11.30 15.35 -8.75
C GLU A 34 10.13 16.33 -8.64
N VAL A 35 10.43 17.64 -8.49
CA VAL A 35 9.39 18.66 -8.44
C VAL A 35 8.67 18.76 -9.77
N CYS A 36 7.37 18.49 -9.74
CA CYS A 36 6.46 18.66 -10.86
C CYS A 36 5.11 19.16 -10.36
N PHE A 37 4.37 19.85 -11.22
CA PHE A 37 3.12 20.48 -10.85
C PHE A 37 1.94 19.77 -11.51
N GLY A 38 0.95 19.43 -10.69
CA GLY A 38 -0.29 18.83 -11.17
C GLY A 38 -1.51 19.54 -10.60
N TRP A 39 -2.62 19.49 -11.34
CA TRP A 39 -3.91 20.03 -10.88
C TRP A 39 -5.07 19.27 -11.49
N THR A 40 -6.21 19.26 -10.81
CA THR A 40 -7.46 18.77 -11.37
C THR A 40 -8.38 19.95 -11.71
N LEU A 41 -9.30 19.71 -12.64
CA LEU A 41 -10.20 20.73 -13.15
C LEU A 41 -11.66 20.29 -13.01
N SER A 42 -12.53 21.25 -12.73
CA SER A 42 -13.98 21.11 -12.89
C SER A 42 -14.55 22.22 -13.78
N ALA A 43 -15.72 21.93 -14.37
CA ALA A 43 -16.47 22.87 -15.19
C ALA A 43 -17.96 22.56 -15.08
N SER A 44 -18.84 23.56 -15.30
CA SER A 44 -20.28 23.36 -15.38
C SER A 44 -20.74 22.96 -16.79
N GLU A 45 -20.02 23.40 -17.83
CA GLU A 45 -20.35 23.14 -19.23
C GLU A 45 -19.77 21.81 -19.71
N PRO A 46 -20.52 20.94 -20.39
CA PRO A 46 -20.01 19.76 -21.05
C PRO A 46 -18.99 20.11 -22.15
N GLY A 47 -17.97 19.23 -22.35
CA GLY A 47 -16.93 19.44 -23.36
C GLY A 47 -15.86 20.46 -22.96
N ALA A 48 -15.89 20.94 -21.72
CA ALA A 48 -14.88 21.86 -21.21
C ALA A 48 -13.48 21.22 -21.30
N ARG A 49 -12.50 22.04 -21.73
CA ARG A 49 -11.12 21.59 -21.93
C ARG A 49 -10.14 22.75 -21.70
N GLN A 50 -9.03 22.44 -21.06
CA GLN A 50 -7.86 23.30 -20.97
C GLN A 50 -7.12 23.32 -22.31
N THR A 51 -6.65 24.52 -22.73
CA THR A 51 -5.81 24.69 -23.93
C THR A 51 -4.44 25.29 -23.62
N ALA A 52 -4.30 25.91 -22.45
CA ALA A 52 -3.05 26.48 -21.98
C ALA A 52 -3.02 26.55 -20.47
N TYR A 53 -1.82 26.71 -19.91
CA TYR A 53 -1.59 27.01 -18.49
C TYR A 53 -0.51 28.09 -18.30
N GLU A 54 -0.43 28.67 -17.11
CA GLU A 54 0.69 29.48 -16.63
C GLU A 54 0.94 29.13 -15.18
N ILE A 55 2.20 28.77 -14.86
CA ILE A 55 2.66 28.45 -13.50
C ILE A 55 3.58 29.54 -13.02
N ARG A 56 3.48 29.90 -11.73
CA ARG A 56 4.42 30.79 -11.05
C ARG A 56 4.94 30.13 -9.77
N VAL A 57 6.26 30.24 -9.55
CA VAL A 57 6.96 29.76 -8.36
C VAL A 57 7.74 30.88 -7.72
N SER A 58 7.72 31.00 -6.39
CA SER A 58 8.36 32.06 -5.62
C SER A 58 8.82 31.55 -4.26
N GLU A 59 9.86 32.14 -3.67
CA GLU A 59 10.19 31.99 -2.26
C GLU A 59 9.28 32.84 -1.34
N ASN A 60 8.44 33.71 -1.92
CA ASN A 60 7.51 34.55 -1.18
C ASN A 60 6.10 33.95 -1.19
N PRO A 61 5.48 33.70 -0.01
CA PRO A 61 4.12 33.15 0.09
C PRO A 61 3.05 34.05 -0.57
N GLY A 62 3.31 35.34 -0.70
CA GLY A 62 2.42 36.28 -1.40
C GLY A 62 2.38 36.11 -2.91
N LEU A 63 3.29 35.34 -3.49
CA LEU A 63 3.42 35.12 -4.95
C LEU A 63 3.20 36.39 -5.75
N PRO A 64 4.14 37.36 -5.67
CA PRO A 64 4.00 38.64 -6.34
C PRO A 64 3.75 38.47 -7.85
N ASP A 65 3.18 39.47 -8.53
CA ASP A 65 2.86 39.41 -9.96
C ASP A 65 4.10 39.11 -10.82
N ARG A 66 5.28 39.42 -10.33
CA ARG A 66 6.56 39.04 -10.91
C ARG A 66 7.17 37.93 -10.04
N ALA A 67 7.03 36.67 -10.48
CA ALA A 67 7.65 35.54 -9.84
C ALA A 67 9.19 35.72 -9.86
N ASP A 68 9.82 35.41 -8.70
CA ASP A 68 11.27 35.57 -8.49
C ASP A 68 12.05 34.27 -8.78
N VAL A 69 11.38 33.11 -8.80
CA VAL A 69 12.01 31.80 -9.04
C VAL A 69 11.67 31.28 -10.41
N TRP A 70 10.39 31.18 -10.79
CA TRP A 70 9.96 30.73 -12.09
C TRP A 70 8.61 31.27 -12.51
N ASN A 71 8.53 31.61 -13.80
CA ASN A 71 7.28 31.92 -14.48
C ASN A 71 7.30 31.22 -15.83
N SER A 72 6.47 30.19 -16.01
CA SER A 72 6.38 29.46 -17.29
C SER A 72 5.90 30.33 -18.45
N GLY A 73 5.29 31.51 -18.18
CA GLY A 73 4.45 32.18 -19.15
C GLY A 73 3.25 31.33 -19.56
N LYS A 74 2.48 31.82 -20.55
CA LYS A 74 1.37 31.03 -21.13
C LYS A 74 1.92 29.93 -22.03
N VAL A 75 1.80 28.69 -21.60
CA VAL A 75 2.20 27.48 -22.33
C VAL A 75 0.96 26.84 -22.98
N LEU A 76 0.98 26.65 -24.30
CA LEU A 76 -0.11 26.00 -25.04
C LEU A 76 -0.04 24.47 -24.83
N SER A 77 -0.83 24.00 -23.87
CA SER A 77 -0.89 22.57 -23.50
C SER A 77 -2.14 22.27 -22.69
N ASP A 78 -2.68 21.08 -22.85
CA ASP A 78 -3.72 20.51 -21.97
C ASP A 78 -3.14 19.62 -20.86
N GLU A 79 -1.81 19.55 -20.72
CA GLU A 79 -1.16 18.83 -19.62
C GLU A 79 -1.49 19.47 -18.27
N CYS A 80 -1.90 18.64 -17.32
CA CYS A 80 -2.28 19.07 -15.96
C CYS A 80 -1.94 18.02 -14.88
N ARG A 81 -1.25 16.93 -15.25
CA ARG A 81 -0.94 15.83 -14.35
C ARG A 81 0.42 15.99 -13.66
N ALA A 82 1.45 16.26 -14.49
CA ALA A 82 2.84 16.28 -14.03
C ALA A 82 3.67 17.21 -14.96
N VAL A 83 3.47 18.52 -14.80
CA VAL A 83 4.27 19.52 -15.53
C VAL A 83 5.61 19.67 -14.81
N PRO A 84 6.75 19.30 -15.45
CA PRO A 84 8.06 19.42 -14.82
C PRO A 84 8.37 20.87 -14.47
N TYR A 85 9.06 21.09 -13.36
CA TYR A 85 9.67 22.38 -13.06
C TYR A 85 10.81 22.63 -14.05
N ASP A 86 10.80 23.77 -14.73
CA ASP A 86 11.79 24.18 -15.75
C ASP A 86 12.31 25.61 -15.48
N GLY A 87 12.50 25.93 -14.21
CA GLY A 87 13.05 27.22 -13.76
C GLY A 87 14.56 27.15 -13.43
N VAL A 88 15.03 28.14 -12.68
CA VAL A 88 16.39 28.10 -12.12
C VAL A 88 16.50 26.94 -11.13
N PRO A 89 17.68 26.29 -11.00
CA PRO A 89 17.85 25.17 -10.08
C PRO A 89 17.36 25.51 -8.67
N LEU A 90 16.42 24.69 -8.16
CA LEU A 90 15.93 24.82 -6.80
C LEU A 90 17.03 24.47 -5.79
N GLN A 91 17.12 25.24 -4.71
CA GLN A 91 18.09 24.97 -3.63
C GLN A 91 17.55 23.90 -2.69
N ALA A 92 18.43 23.02 -2.20
CA ALA A 92 18.08 21.99 -1.24
C ALA A 92 17.63 22.61 0.11
N GLY A 93 16.64 21.96 0.75
CA GLY A 93 16.12 22.37 2.05
C GLY A 93 15.40 23.72 2.07
N ARG A 94 14.85 24.15 0.94
CA ARG A 94 14.15 25.43 0.79
C ARG A 94 12.66 25.26 0.57
N THR A 95 11.88 26.18 1.09
CA THR A 95 10.43 26.27 0.93
C THR A 95 10.08 27.22 -0.21
N TYR A 96 9.18 26.76 -1.06
CA TYR A 96 8.66 27.49 -2.21
C TYR A 96 7.13 27.47 -2.20
N TRP A 97 6.53 28.46 -2.86
CA TRP A 97 5.09 28.54 -3.12
C TRP A 97 4.85 28.61 -4.62
N TRP A 98 3.78 27.99 -5.08
CA TRP A 98 3.39 28.05 -6.47
C TRP A 98 1.89 28.19 -6.64
N ARG A 99 1.48 28.66 -7.82
CA ARG A 99 0.09 28.75 -8.26
C ARG A 99 0.00 28.57 -9.77
N VAL A 100 -1.19 28.20 -10.26
CA VAL A 100 -1.47 28.01 -11.68
C VAL A 100 -2.75 28.73 -12.07
N ARG A 101 -2.84 29.17 -13.34
CA ARG A 101 -4.07 29.49 -14.03
C ARG A 101 -4.12 28.79 -15.37
N VAL A 102 -5.33 28.57 -15.90
CA VAL A 102 -5.55 27.81 -17.14
C VAL A 102 -6.41 28.60 -18.10
N TRP A 103 -6.38 28.26 -19.37
CA TRP A 103 -7.23 28.86 -20.43
C TRP A 103 -8.10 27.76 -21.05
N ASP A 104 -9.34 28.13 -21.39
CA ASP A 104 -10.30 27.29 -22.10
C ASP A 104 -10.16 27.40 -23.63
N THR A 105 -11.04 26.71 -24.37
CA THR A 105 -11.06 26.68 -25.85
C THR A 105 -11.45 28.02 -26.49
N ALA A 106 -12.01 28.95 -25.73
CA ALA A 106 -12.31 30.32 -26.17
C ALA A 106 -11.21 31.30 -25.77
N ASP A 107 -10.04 30.81 -25.35
CA ASP A 107 -8.89 31.59 -24.87
C ASP A 107 -9.18 32.48 -23.65
N ARG A 108 -10.20 32.13 -22.85
CA ARG A 108 -10.54 32.82 -21.59
C ARG A 108 -9.75 32.17 -20.45
N SER A 109 -9.11 33.01 -19.61
CA SER A 109 -8.36 32.50 -18.45
C SER A 109 -9.27 32.26 -17.25
N SER A 110 -8.94 31.25 -16.47
CA SER A 110 -9.46 31.07 -15.10
C SER A 110 -8.91 32.15 -14.18
N ALA A 111 -9.45 32.24 -12.95
CA ALA A 111 -8.73 32.85 -11.85
C ALA A 111 -7.45 32.04 -11.55
N TRP A 112 -6.48 32.68 -10.87
CA TRP A 112 -5.35 31.95 -10.27
C TRP A 112 -5.85 31.01 -9.18
N SER A 113 -5.21 29.85 -9.06
CA SER A 113 -5.40 28.96 -7.89
C SER A 113 -4.97 29.67 -6.61
N ALA A 114 -5.42 29.15 -5.45
CA ALA A 114 -4.76 29.44 -4.19
C ALA A 114 -3.27 29.02 -4.26
N PRO A 115 -2.36 29.68 -3.52
CA PRO A 115 -0.98 29.24 -3.45
C PRO A 115 -0.88 27.87 -2.75
N GLU A 116 -0.03 27.01 -3.30
CA GLU A 116 0.38 25.73 -2.68
C GLU A 116 1.85 25.81 -2.30
N ARG A 117 2.23 25.16 -1.18
CA ARG A 117 3.59 25.14 -0.64
C ARG A 117 4.27 23.80 -0.94
N PHE A 118 5.56 23.83 -1.27
CA PHE A 118 6.42 22.65 -1.25
C PHE A 118 7.80 23.00 -0.69
N THR A 119 8.49 22.01 -0.13
CA THR A 119 9.86 22.14 0.38
C THR A 119 10.75 21.15 -0.34
N THR A 120 11.93 21.55 -0.76
CA THR A 120 12.92 20.66 -1.37
C THR A 120 13.67 19.88 -0.31
N ALA A 121 13.94 18.62 -0.57
CA ALA A 121 14.74 17.76 0.28
C ALA A 121 16.21 18.23 0.37
N LEU A 122 16.91 17.81 1.44
CA LEU A 122 18.35 17.98 1.53
C LEU A 122 19.07 17.06 0.54
N ASP A 123 20.19 17.55 0.00
CA ASP A 123 21.15 16.66 -0.61
C ASP A 123 21.86 15.83 0.48
N PRO A 124 22.29 14.58 0.18
CA PRO A 124 22.98 13.76 1.18
C PRO A 124 24.22 14.42 1.81
N SER A 125 24.88 15.32 1.08
CA SER A 125 26.05 16.09 1.58
C SER A 125 25.69 17.20 2.57
N ASP A 126 24.40 17.57 2.70
CA ASP A 126 23.97 18.66 3.58
C ASP A 126 23.61 18.18 5.00
N TRP A 127 23.70 16.87 5.23
CA TRP A 127 23.55 16.30 6.54
C TRP A 127 24.80 16.50 7.38
N GLU A 128 24.66 17.24 8.49
CA GLU A 128 25.73 17.48 9.49
C GLU A 128 25.50 16.69 10.78
N ALA A 129 24.29 16.16 10.97
CA ALA A 129 23.93 15.37 12.15
C ALA A 129 24.71 14.06 12.24
N ARG A 130 24.98 13.62 13.48
CA ARG A 130 25.62 12.33 13.75
C ARG A 130 24.57 11.29 14.10
N TRP A 131 24.87 10.04 13.75
CA TRP A 131 24.12 8.89 14.23
C TRP A 131 24.46 8.66 15.69
N ILE A 132 23.45 8.57 16.55
CA ILE A 132 23.60 8.39 17.99
C ILE A 132 22.67 7.31 18.51
N GLY A 133 23.06 6.65 19.60
CA GLY A 133 22.24 5.62 20.26
C GLY A 133 22.70 5.40 21.69
N ALA A 134 22.26 4.29 22.28
CA ALA A 134 22.60 3.92 23.66
C ALA A 134 23.84 3.00 23.76
N ILE A 135 24.14 2.23 22.72
CA ILE A 135 25.23 1.23 22.71
C ILE A 135 25.81 1.14 21.30
N ARG A 136 27.12 1.00 21.18
CA ARG A 136 27.79 0.80 19.89
C ARG A 136 27.54 -0.62 19.34
N ARG A 137 27.57 -0.75 18.00
CA ARG A 137 27.32 -2.02 17.31
C ARG A 137 28.28 -3.13 17.77
N GLU A 138 29.58 -2.81 17.93
CA GLU A 138 30.59 -3.76 18.36
C GLU A 138 30.32 -4.29 19.79
N GLU A 139 29.80 -3.43 20.65
CA GLU A 139 29.46 -3.76 22.04
C GLU A 139 28.16 -4.56 22.10
N ALA A 140 27.24 -4.35 21.16
CA ALA A 140 25.94 -4.99 21.08
C ALA A 140 26.01 -6.49 20.79
N ARG A 141 27.08 -6.98 20.16
CA ARG A 141 27.28 -8.40 19.79
C ARG A 141 26.15 -8.96 18.93
N LEU A 142 25.66 -8.18 17.98
CA LEU A 142 24.61 -8.58 17.08
C LEU A 142 25.15 -9.55 16.01
N PRO A 143 24.46 -10.67 15.74
CA PRO A 143 24.80 -11.54 14.62
C PRO A 143 24.65 -10.82 13.26
N GLU A 144 25.51 -11.17 12.30
CA GLU A 144 25.46 -10.65 10.94
C GLU A 144 24.66 -11.57 10.00
N GLY A 145 24.11 -10.99 8.91
CA GLY A 145 23.36 -11.66 7.86
C GLY A 145 21.84 -11.67 8.08
N ASN A 146 21.14 -12.18 7.09
CA ASN A 146 19.67 -12.26 7.07
C ASN A 146 19.13 -13.69 6.76
N ASP A 147 19.94 -14.70 6.98
CA ASP A 147 19.57 -16.10 6.76
C ASP A 147 19.00 -16.78 8.05
N TYR A 148 18.56 -16.00 9.01
CA TYR A 148 18.08 -16.47 10.32
C TYR A 148 16.57 -16.76 10.33
N HIS A 149 16.14 -17.67 9.45
CA HIS A 149 14.81 -18.26 9.50
C HIS A 149 14.81 -19.48 10.44
N THR A 150 13.83 -19.59 11.35
CA THR A 150 13.82 -20.66 12.38
C THR A 150 13.75 -22.08 11.81
N TRP A 151 13.14 -22.27 10.63
CA TRP A 151 13.09 -23.60 9.99
C TRP A 151 14.45 -23.95 9.40
N GLY A 152 15.38 -24.29 10.24
CA GLY A 152 16.70 -24.68 9.82
C GLY A 152 17.82 -23.78 10.30
N MET A 153 17.53 -22.91 11.27
CA MET A 153 18.60 -22.18 11.96
C MET A 153 19.44 -23.17 12.77
N PRO A 154 20.74 -23.34 12.46
CA PRO A 154 21.61 -24.21 13.24
C PRO A 154 21.68 -23.78 14.71
N PRO A 155 21.79 -24.70 15.68
CA PRO A 155 21.88 -24.38 17.10
C PRO A 155 22.99 -23.38 17.45
N GLU A 156 24.14 -23.47 16.78
CA GLU A 156 25.25 -22.54 16.94
C GLU A 156 24.88 -21.10 16.54
N LYS A 157 24.12 -20.91 15.48
CA LYS A 157 23.60 -19.59 15.08
C LYS A 157 22.56 -19.09 16.08
N ALA A 158 21.65 -19.96 16.53
CA ALA A 158 20.66 -19.62 17.53
C ALA A 158 21.31 -19.12 18.83
N ALA A 159 22.41 -19.75 19.26
CA ALA A 159 23.17 -19.37 20.46
C ALA A 159 23.82 -17.98 20.38
N LEU A 160 24.08 -17.44 19.19
CA LEU A 160 24.60 -16.08 19.03
C LEU A 160 23.57 -15.03 19.49
N TRP A 161 22.30 -15.25 19.23
CA TRP A 161 21.23 -14.34 19.61
C TRP A 161 21.05 -14.23 21.15
N GLU A 162 21.43 -15.26 21.90
CA GLU A 162 21.40 -15.23 23.37
C GLU A 162 22.55 -14.40 23.96
N GLN A 163 23.60 -14.13 23.17
CA GLN A 163 24.76 -13.34 23.57
C GLN A 163 24.60 -11.83 23.28
N VAL A 164 23.54 -11.45 22.55
CA VAL A 164 23.24 -10.04 22.24
C VAL A 164 23.02 -9.26 23.54
N ASP A 165 23.72 -8.11 23.66
CA ASP A 165 23.62 -7.26 24.83
C ASP A 165 22.17 -6.80 25.08
N THR A 166 21.78 -6.78 26.35
CA THR A 166 20.40 -6.42 26.73
C THR A 166 20.07 -4.99 26.32
N LEU A 167 21.02 -4.05 26.40
CA LEU A 167 20.81 -2.65 26.05
C LEU A 167 20.51 -2.49 24.54
N ALA A 168 21.10 -3.35 23.69
CA ALA A 168 20.84 -3.34 22.26
C ALA A 168 19.39 -3.74 21.89
N LYS A 169 18.65 -4.37 22.80
CA LYS A 169 17.24 -4.82 22.60
C LYS A 169 16.22 -3.85 23.21
N ARG A 170 16.70 -2.84 23.98
CA ARG A 170 15.83 -1.96 24.78
C ARG A 170 15.41 -0.73 23.99
N SER A 171 14.15 -0.33 24.20
CA SER A 171 13.68 1.00 23.83
C SER A 171 14.34 2.05 24.76
N VAL A 172 14.70 3.19 24.19
CA VAL A 172 15.35 4.30 24.91
C VAL A 172 14.64 5.61 24.66
N LEU A 173 14.71 6.48 25.68
CA LEU A 173 14.38 7.89 25.59
C LEU A 173 15.67 8.64 25.27
N LEU A 174 15.62 9.52 24.27
CA LEU A 174 16.72 10.45 23.94
C LEU A 174 16.19 11.87 24.10
N ARG A 175 16.96 12.77 24.70
CA ARG A 175 16.56 14.17 24.85
C ARG A 175 17.69 15.15 24.59
N ARG A 176 17.30 16.35 24.15
CA ARG A 176 18.15 17.51 24.00
C ARG A 176 17.39 18.77 24.37
N GLU A 177 17.94 19.55 25.32
CA GLU A 177 17.45 20.90 25.58
C GLU A 177 18.30 21.93 24.82
N PHE A 178 17.65 22.95 24.27
CA PHE A 178 18.30 24.06 23.56
C PHE A 178 17.53 25.35 23.78
N ARG A 179 18.12 26.48 23.38
CA ARG A 179 17.50 27.78 23.54
C ARG A 179 17.37 28.48 22.18
N ALA A 180 16.14 28.72 21.75
CA ALA A 180 15.90 29.61 20.62
C ALA A 180 16.12 31.05 21.03
N ALA A 181 17.10 31.70 20.43
CA ALA A 181 17.56 33.00 20.86
C ALA A 181 16.63 34.18 20.51
N ARG A 182 15.70 33.95 19.54
CA ARG A 182 14.82 34.94 18.93
C ARG A 182 13.50 34.34 18.51
N PRO A 183 12.47 35.15 18.13
CA PRO A 183 11.23 34.63 17.56
C PRO A 183 11.50 33.81 16.30
N VAL A 184 10.94 32.58 16.27
CA VAL A 184 11.08 31.64 15.17
C VAL A 184 10.15 32.03 14.03
N ALA A 185 10.70 32.14 12.81
CA ALA A 185 9.93 32.38 11.59
C ALA A 185 9.62 31.06 10.84
N GLU A 186 10.57 30.12 10.84
CA GLU A 186 10.43 28.80 10.25
C GLU A 186 11.34 27.81 10.98
N ALA A 187 10.85 26.61 11.24
CA ALA A 187 11.64 25.53 11.83
C ALA A 187 11.24 24.19 11.18
N VAL A 188 12.21 23.52 10.55
CA VAL A 188 12.00 22.21 9.90
C VAL A 188 12.97 21.20 10.52
N VAL A 189 12.41 20.12 11.08
CA VAL A 189 13.19 18.98 11.55
C VAL A 189 13.19 17.88 10.52
N ARG A 190 14.35 17.26 10.31
CA ARG A 190 14.55 16.04 9.53
C ARG A 190 15.06 14.97 10.45
N ILE A 191 14.38 13.84 10.51
CA ILE A 191 14.65 12.80 11.51
C ILE A 191 14.55 11.41 10.91
N CYS A 192 15.54 10.58 11.23
CA CYS A 192 15.54 9.16 10.99
C CYS A 192 15.85 8.44 12.30
N GLY A 193 14.88 7.69 12.82
CA GLY A 193 15.04 6.81 13.98
C GLY A 193 14.92 5.35 13.54
N LEU A 194 16.01 4.62 13.53
CA LEU A 194 16.05 3.22 13.19
C LEU A 194 15.98 2.37 14.45
N GLY A 195 15.01 1.44 14.65
CA GLY A 195 13.89 0.96 13.77
C GLY A 195 12.65 1.84 13.68
N HIS A 196 12.03 2.28 14.75
CA HIS A 196 10.93 3.23 14.79
C HIS A 196 11.18 4.29 15.84
N TYR A 197 10.53 5.43 15.68
CA TYR A 197 10.66 6.52 16.66
C TYR A 197 9.32 7.23 16.89
N ASP A 198 9.23 7.89 18.05
CA ASP A 198 8.25 8.92 18.32
C ASP A 198 8.98 10.21 18.71
N LEU A 199 8.64 11.34 18.03
CA LEU A 199 9.25 12.65 18.26
C LEU A 199 8.29 13.56 19.04
N ARG A 200 8.83 14.15 20.10
CA ARG A 200 8.12 15.08 20.97
C ARG A 200 8.89 16.41 21.08
N VAL A 201 8.14 17.50 21.13
CA VAL A 201 8.69 18.85 21.29
C VAL A 201 7.93 19.57 22.40
N ASN A 202 8.62 20.01 23.44
CA ASN A 202 8.02 20.74 24.57
C ASN A 202 6.81 20.00 25.17
N GLY A 203 6.90 18.67 25.32
CA GLY A 203 5.84 17.82 25.88
C GLY A 203 4.72 17.44 24.91
N ARG A 204 4.83 17.79 23.62
CA ARG A 204 3.80 17.51 22.60
C ARG A 204 4.32 16.57 21.53
N GLU A 205 3.50 15.61 21.15
CA GLU A 205 3.76 14.82 19.93
C GLU A 205 3.75 15.71 18.70
N VAL A 206 4.68 15.45 17.78
CA VAL A 206 4.83 16.26 16.56
C VAL A 206 3.76 15.89 15.53
N ASP A 207 3.43 14.59 15.42
CA ASP A 207 2.41 14.09 14.52
C ASP A 207 1.79 12.79 15.06
N THR A 208 0.72 12.32 14.42
CA THR A 208 -0.03 11.11 14.81
C THR A 208 0.30 9.87 13.99
N SER A 209 1.29 9.96 13.09
CA SER A 209 1.73 8.80 12.32
C SER A 209 2.50 7.81 13.19
N VAL A 210 2.39 6.53 12.85
CA VAL A 210 3.00 5.43 13.60
C VAL A 210 4.00 4.65 12.72
N PHE A 211 4.86 3.86 13.34
CA PHE A 211 5.84 2.99 12.65
C PHE A 211 6.73 3.73 11.65
N LYS A 212 7.18 4.91 12.03
CA LYS A 212 8.06 5.80 11.23
C LYS A 212 9.53 5.67 11.63
N PRO A 213 10.46 5.84 10.64
CA PRO A 213 10.21 5.89 9.20
C PRO A 213 9.76 4.53 8.67
N LEU A 214 9.24 4.49 7.44
CA LEU A 214 8.94 3.24 6.77
C LEU A 214 10.21 2.40 6.60
N TRP A 215 10.10 1.09 6.83
CA TRP A 215 11.23 0.19 6.64
C TRP A 215 11.53 -0.09 5.16
N SER A 216 12.78 -0.45 4.86
CA SER A 216 13.33 -0.59 3.52
C SER A 216 14.48 -1.61 3.53
N GLU A 217 15.13 -1.83 2.41
CA GLU A 217 16.45 -2.47 2.36
C GLU A 217 17.51 -1.52 2.95
N TYR A 218 17.70 -1.59 4.27
CA TYR A 218 18.51 -0.62 5.01
C TYR A 218 19.99 -0.55 4.60
N ASP A 219 20.49 -1.55 3.89
CA ASP A 219 21.83 -1.53 3.31
C ASP A 219 21.91 -0.70 2.02
N LYS A 220 20.77 -0.23 1.48
CA LYS A 220 20.67 0.55 0.24
C LYS A 220 19.95 1.89 0.45
N THR A 221 18.77 1.86 1.03
CA THR A 221 17.92 3.03 1.24
C THR A 221 17.52 3.14 2.71
N VAL A 222 17.60 4.33 3.26
CA VAL A 222 17.18 4.66 4.63
C VAL A 222 16.26 5.87 4.57
N TYR A 223 14.99 5.72 4.95
CA TYR A 223 14.05 6.82 4.92
C TYR A 223 14.17 7.74 6.13
N TYR A 224 13.99 9.05 5.91
CA TYR A 224 13.79 10.03 6.96
C TYR A 224 12.46 10.77 6.77
N ASN A 225 11.92 11.29 7.88
CA ASN A 225 10.72 12.12 7.88
C ASN A 225 11.08 13.58 8.12
N SER A 226 10.25 14.50 7.61
CA SER A 226 10.40 15.93 7.81
C SER A 226 9.12 16.51 8.41
N PHE A 227 9.27 17.37 9.44
CA PHE A 227 8.14 18.02 10.10
C PHE A 227 8.39 19.52 10.30
N ASP A 228 7.33 20.30 10.17
CA ASP A 228 7.33 21.73 10.47
C ASP A 228 7.07 21.95 11.98
N LEU A 229 8.09 22.39 12.68
CA LEU A 229 8.04 22.68 14.12
C LEU A 229 7.81 24.16 14.44
N THR A 230 7.56 25.01 13.46
CA THR A 230 7.48 26.47 13.63
C THR A 230 6.56 26.88 14.76
N ASN A 231 5.39 26.24 14.86
CA ASN A 231 4.39 26.55 15.89
C ASN A 231 4.57 25.77 17.22
N LEU A 232 5.55 24.87 17.27
CA LEU A 232 5.85 24.08 18.47
C LEU A 232 7.02 24.65 19.26
N LEU A 233 7.88 25.46 18.62
CA LEU A 233 8.99 26.13 19.26
C LEU A 233 8.57 27.47 19.85
N THR A 234 9.23 27.84 20.96
CA THR A 234 9.04 29.13 21.62
C THR A 234 10.36 29.86 21.72
N GLU A 235 10.34 31.20 21.76
CA GLU A 235 11.52 31.97 22.13
C GLU A 235 11.92 31.60 23.56
N GLY A 236 13.18 31.24 23.78
CA GLY A 236 13.70 30.75 25.05
C GLY A 236 13.97 29.26 25.07
N PRO A 237 13.84 28.60 26.25
CA PRO A 237 14.14 27.17 26.38
C PRO A 237 13.14 26.31 25.59
N ASN A 238 13.66 25.28 24.91
CA ASN A 238 12.90 24.24 24.21
C ASN A 238 13.54 22.87 24.47
N ALA A 239 12.74 21.80 24.44
CA ALA A 239 13.23 20.44 24.58
C ALA A 239 12.73 19.58 23.41
N LEU A 240 13.65 18.78 22.88
CA LEU A 240 13.38 17.69 21.93
C LEU A 240 13.47 16.38 22.69
N GLY A 241 12.48 15.54 22.51
CA GLY A 241 12.40 14.19 23.06
C GLY A 241 12.15 13.18 21.95
N VAL A 242 12.89 12.05 21.96
CA VAL A 242 12.69 10.96 21.01
C VAL A 242 12.61 9.65 21.76
N VAL A 243 11.57 8.86 21.50
CA VAL A 243 11.49 7.45 21.93
C VAL A 243 11.93 6.60 20.75
N LEU A 244 12.90 5.69 20.95
CA LEU A 244 13.33 4.73 19.94
C LEU A 244 12.84 3.33 20.24
N GLY A 245 12.28 2.65 19.23
CA GLY A 245 11.94 1.22 19.25
C GLY A 245 12.76 0.42 18.24
N ASN A 246 12.55 -0.89 18.21
CA ASN A 246 13.32 -1.83 17.39
C ASN A 246 12.85 -1.92 15.93
N GLY A 247 11.52 -1.89 15.68
CA GLY A 247 10.93 -2.02 14.34
C GLY A 247 11.40 -3.26 13.58
N MET A 248 11.48 -3.14 12.25
CA MET A 248 12.11 -4.13 11.37
C MET A 248 13.65 -4.03 11.37
N TYR A 249 14.21 -2.95 11.90
CA TYR A 249 15.65 -2.73 11.92
C TYR A 249 16.39 -3.66 12.89
N ASN A 250 15.75 -4.04 14.01
CA ASN A 250 16.38 -4.81 15.08
C ASN A 250 15.45 -5.87 15.68
N VAL A 251 15.30 -7.01 15.00
CA VAL A 251 14.49 -8.14 15.47
C VAL A 251 15.38 -9.18 16.14
N CYS A 252 15.64 -8.98 17.42
CA CYS A 252 16.48 -9.89 18.23
C CYS A 252 15.74 -11.11 18.79
N GLY A 253 14.46 -11.28 18.49
CA GLY A 253 13.62 -12.37 19.02
C GLY A 253 13.05 -12.06 20.39
N GLY A 254 13.01 -13.06 21.27
CA GLY A 254 12.34 -13.05 22.57
C GLY A 254 11.18 -14.02 22.56
N ARG A 255 9.93 -13.55 22.49
CA ARG A 255 8.74 -14.42 22.43
C ARG A 255 8.49 -15.03 21.06
N TYR A 256 8.70 -14.21 20.02
CA TYR A 256 8.55 -14.61 18.64
C TYR A 256 9.77 -15.39 18.15
N VAL A 257 9.57 -16.42 17.34
CA VAL A 257 10.65 -17.36 16.98
C VAL A 257 10.82 -17.59 15.47
N LYS A 258 10.00 -16.99 14.60
CA LYS A 258 10.06 -17.29 13.14
C LYS A 258 11.25 -16.61 12.45
N PHE A 259 11.44 -15.30 12.64
CA PHE A 259 12.52 -14.54 12.04
C PHE A 259 13.37 -13.85 13.11
N ARG A 260 14.68 -13.78 12.87
CA ARG A 260 15.62 -12.97 13.65
C ARG A 260 16.56 -12.30 12.67
N HIS A 261 16.62 -10.97 12.74
CA HIS A 261 17.50 -10.17 11.90
C HIS A 261 17.78 -8.82 12.56
N SER A 262 19.02 -8.31 12.42
CA SER A 262 19.37 -7.01 12.95
C SER A 262 20.40 -6.32 12.06
N TYR A 263 20.06 -5.11 11.63
CA TYR A 263 21.00 -4.21 10.96
C TYR A 263 21.84 -3.41 11.95
N GLY A 264 21.43 -3.29 13.21
CA GLY A 264 22.11 -2.57 14.29
C GLY A 264 21.21 -2.34 15.50
N PRO A 265 21.77 -1.82 16.63
CA PRO A 265 20.95 -1.36 17.75
C PRO A 265 20.14 -0.12 17.33
N PRO A 266 19.01 0.19 18.01
CA PRO A 266 18.24 1.39 17.71
C PRO A 266 19.09 2.65 17.71
N THR A 267 18.97 3.48 16.67
CA THR A 267 19.82 4.64 16.45
C THR A 267 19.04 5.82 15.86
N LEU A 268 19.52 7.04 16.11
CA LEU A 268 18.89 8.30 15.71
C LEU A 268 19.87 9.17 14.91
N CYS A 269 19.39 9.75 13.80
CA CYS A 269 20.00 10.86 13.11
C CYS A 269 18.96 11.97 12.95
N MET A 270 19.22 13.17 13.46
CA MET A 270 18.25 14.28 13.44
C MET A 270 18.93 15.62 13.23
N GLN A 271 18.37 16.44 12.35
CA GLN A 271 18.78 17.81 12.08
C GLN A 271 17.57 18.73 12.08
N LEU A 272 17.60 19.77 12.95
CA LEU A 272 16.59 20.82 13.01
C LEU A 272 17.21 22.12 12.50
N ASP A 273 16.67 22.65 11.41
CA ASP A 273 17.03 23.95 10.85
C ASP A 273 15.99 24.99 11.32
N ILE A 274 16.48 26.07 11.96
CA ILE A 274 15.67 27.18 12.47
C ILE A 274 16.04 28.45 11.70
N THR A 275 15.04 29.13 11.15
CA THR A 275 15.18 30.50 10.62
C THR A 275 14.42 31.44 11.53
N TYR A 276 15.11 32.45 12.04
CA TYR A 276 14.52 33.48 12.93
C TYR A 276 13.88 34.64 12.15
N ALA A 277 13.03 35.41 12.82
CA ALA A 277 12.34 36.54 12.22
C ALA A 277 13.26 37.64 11.64
N ASP A 278 14.51 37.70 12.11
CA ASP A 278 15.53 38.63 11.60
C ASP A 278 16.35 38.05 10.42
N GLY A 279 15.99 36.82 9.94
CA GLY A 279 16.65 36.14 8.86
C GLY A 279 17.92 35.35 9.26
N SER A 280 18.35 35.44 10.52
CA SER A 280 19.46 34.60 11.02
C SER A 280 19.04 33.14 11.16
N ARG A 281 20.02 32.21 11.11
CA ARG A 281 19.77 30.77 11.13
C ARG A 281 20.53 30.10 12.25
N GLU A 282 19.93 29.04 12.77
CA GLU A 282 20.54 28.14 13.75
C GLU A 282 20.23 26.70 13.38
N ARG A 283 21.11 25.78 13.71
CA ARG A 283 20.95 24.33 13.45
C ARG A 283 21.18 23.57 14.74
N ILE A 284 20.23 22.70 15.09
CA ILE A 284 20.35 21.76 16.22
C ILE A 284 20.52 20.35 15.65
N LEU A 285 21.59 19.68 16.06
CA LEU A 285 22.01 18.39 15.51
C LEU A 285 21.91 17.29 16.56
N SER A 286 21.68 16.05 16.11
CA SER A 286 22.00 14.89 16.95
C SER A 286 23.51 14.72 17.05
N ASP A 287 24.02 14.63 18.26
CA ASP A 287 25.42 14.43 18.63
C ASP A 287 25.54 13.84 20.05
N THR A 288 26.76 13.62 20.53
CA THR A 288 27.03 13.05 21.86
C THR A 288 26.65 13.96 23.04
N SER A 289 26.18 15.18 22.78
CA SER A 289 25.63 16.06 23.82
C SER A 289 24.19 15.69 24.21
N TRP A 290 23.50 14.90 23.39
CA TRP A 290 22.23 14.30 23.75
C TRP A 290 22.38 13.35 24.92
N ARG A 291 21.30 13.18 25.68
CA ARG A 291 21.26 12.26 26.79
C ARG A 291 20.22 11.18 26.55
N TYR A 292 20.45 9.96 27.08
CA TYR A 292 19.51 8.87 27.02
C TYR A 292 19.23 8.22 28.37
N ALA A 293 18.05 7.66 28.51
CA ALA A 293 17.63 6.75 29.58
C ALA A 293 16.82 5.58 29.00
N LEU A 294 16.61 4.53 29.77
CA LEU A 294 15.73 3.44 29.38
C LEU A 294 14.28 3.92 29.35
N SER A 295 13.57 3.55 28.28
CA SER A 295 12.14 3.80 28.13
C SER A 295 11.29 2.90 29.05
N PRO A 296 10.08 3.32 29.43
CA PRO A 296 9.05 2.45 30.01
C PRO A 296 8.69 1.23 29.16
N VAL A 297 8.93 1.25 27.83
CA VAL A 297 8.83 0.09 26.96
C VAL A 297 9.95 -0.88 27.28
N THR A 298 9.65 -1.90 28.06
CA THR A 298 10.63 -2.86 28.59
C THR A 298 10.97 -3.98 27.61
N PHE A 299 10.06 -4.25 26.69
CA PHE A 299 10.24 -5.16 25.55
C PHE A 299 9.48 -4.61 24.34
N ASN A 300 10.07 -4.63 23.17
CA ASN A 300 9.37 -4.43 21.91
C ASN A 300 10.03 -5.25 20.79
N CYS A 301 9.19 -5.88 19.99
CA CYS A 301 9.57 -6.62 18.81
C CYS A 301 8.36 -6.59 17.87
N ILE A 302 8.56 -6.16 16.62
CA ILE A 302 7.47 -6.05 15.63
C ILE A 302 6.71 -7.37 15.45
N PHE A 303 7.35 -8.50 15.72
CA PHE A 303 6.79 -9.85 15.69
C PHE A 303 6.46 -10.44 17.05
N GLY A 304 6.93 -9.86 18.16
CA GLY A 304 6.78 -10.41 19.51
C GLY A 304 5.79 -9.64 20.39
N GLY A 305 5.45 -8.43 20.01
CA GLY A 305 4.60 -7.52 20.78
C GLY A 305 5.37 -6.51 21.60
N GLU A 306 4.72 -5.97 22.62
CA GLU A 306 5.27 -4.88 23.44
C GLU A 306 4.89 -5.07 24.91
N ASP A 307 5.86 -4.83 25.81
CA ASP A 307 5.64 -4.72 27.24
C ASP A 307 5.98 -3.31 27.71
N TYR A 308 5.07 -2.73 28.45
CA TYR A 308 5.20 -1.39 29.03
C TYR A 308 5.07 -1.45 30.56
N ASP A 309 6.00 -0.82 31.28
CA ASP A 309 5.94 -0.67 32.73
C ASP A 309 5.77 0.81 33.09
N ALA A 310 4.53 1.21 33.39
CA ALA A 310 4.20 2.58 33.70
C ALA A 310 4.89 3.12 34.97
N ARG A 311 5.41 2.26 35.85
CA ARG A 311 6.18 2.67 37.02
C ARG A 311 7.54 3.26 36.63
N LEU A 312 8.01 3.03 35.41
CA LEU A 312 9.27 3.54 34.88
C LEU A 312 9.10 4.87 34.12
N GLU A 313 7.89 5.38 34.02
CA GLU A 313 7.66 6.69 33.42
C GLU A 313 8.45 7.80 34.15
N GLN A 314 8.93 8.74 33.37
CA GLN A 314 9.67 9.93 33.86
C GLN A 314 8.91 11.19 33.46
N PRO A 315 7.89 11.61 34.23
CA PRO A 315 7.02 12.73 33.83
C PRO A 315 7.80 14.00 33.55
N GLY A 316 7.53 14.62 32.42
CA GLY A 316 8.16 15.87 32.01
C GLY A 316 9.55 15.70 31.37
N TRP A 317 9.96 14.44 31.05
CA TRP A 317 11.27 14.19 30.46
C TRP A 317 11.49 14.90 29.10
N ASP A 318 10.43 15.24 28.41
CA ASP A 318 10.38 15.95 27.13
C ASP A 318 10.07 17.44 27.26
N LEU A 319 10.12 17.98 28.49
CA LEU A 319 9.91 19.41 28.79
C LEU A 319 11.24 20.13 29.07
N PRO A 320 11.31 21.45 28.80
CA PRO A 320 12.44 22.28 29.22
C PRO A 320 12.60 22.29 30.75
N GLY A 321 13.83 22.23 31.24
CA GLY A 321 14.17 22.28 32.66
C GLY A 321 14.04 20.96 33.41
N PHE A 322 13.82 19.84 32.70
CA PHE A 322 13.89 18.50 33.31
C PHE A 322 15.30 18.17 33.77
N ASP A 323 15.45 17.63 34.98
CA ASP A 323 16.75 17.22 35.51
C ASP A 323 17.18 15.88 34.92
N ASP A 324 18.01 15.93 33.88
CA ASP A 324 18.59 14.76 33.20
C ASP A 324 20.02 14.43 33.67
N ALA A 325 20.48 14.95 34.81
CA ALA A 325 21.85 14.74 35.28
C ALA A 325 22.21 13.27 35.50
N ALA A 326 21.21 12.42 35.82
CA ALA A 326 21.36 10.98 36.00
C ALA A 326 21.34 10.19 34.68
N TRP A 327 21.01 10.83 33.57
CA TRP A 327 20.97 10.18 32.25
C TRP A 327 22.38 10.03 31.67
N CYS A 328 22.58 8.98 30.88
CA CYS A 328 23.83 8.77 30.18
C CYS A 328 23.93 9.67 28.95
N HIS A 329 25.15 10.00 28.53
CA HIS A 329 25.37 10.62 27.23
C HIS A 329 25.14 9.61 26.10
N ALA A 330 24.49 10.04 25.02
CA ALA A 330 24.37 9.26 23.81
C ALA A 330 25.76 8.92 23.24
N VAL A 331 25.88 7.74 22.66
CA VAL A 331 27.11 7.29 21.99
C VAL A 331 26.98 7.44 20.48
N GLU A 332 28.05 7.88 19.83
CA GLU A 332 28.10 7.95 18.36
C GLU A 332 28.08 6.54 17.78
N GLN A 333 27.26 6.36 16.72
CA GLN A 333 27.07 5.11 15.98
C GLN A 333 27.69 5.24 14.60
N ASP A 334 28.10 4.13 14.01
CA ASP A 334 28.35 4.08 12.58
C ASP A 334 27.06 4.32 11.81
N PRO A 335 27.09 5.09 10.71
CA PRO A 335 25.92 5.26 9.86
C PRO A 335 25.52 3.92 9.25
N PRO A 336 24.21 3.71 8.97
CA PRO A 336 23.77 2.61 8.11
C PRO A 336 24.43 2.73 6.72
N LYS A 337 24.54 1.63 5.99
CA LYS A 337 25.14 1.65 4.65
C LYS A 337 24.25 2.36 3.63
N GLY A 338 22.94 2.32 3.84
CA GLY A 338 21.96 2.92 2.93
C GLY A 338 21.97 4.45 2.93
N VAL A 339 21.55 5.02 1.81
CA VAL A 339 21.47 6.47 1.60
C VAL A 339 20.22 7.05 2.26
N LEU A 340 20.38 8.12 3.05
CA LEU A 340 19.26 8.90 3.59
C LEU A 340 18.42 9.48 2.47
N THR A 341 17.14 9.12 2.44
CA THR A 341 16.18 9.46 1.38
C THR A 341 14.90 10.01 2.03
N PRO A 342 14.32 11.12 1.52
CA PRO A 342 13.07 11.62 2.08
C PRO A 342 11.93 10.62 1.85
N GLN A 343 11.11 10.41 2.88
CA GLN A 343 9.92 9.59 2.76
C GLN A 343 8.81 10.40 2.10
N THR A 344 8.55 10.12 0.82
CA THR A 344 7.43 10.70 0.07
C THR A 344 6.18 9.81 0.08
N THR A 345 6.32 8.57 0.53
CA THR A 345 5.24 7.60 0.67
C THR A 345 4.27 8.03 1.78
N PRO A 346 2.94 7.85 1.60
CA PRO A 346 1.96 8.15 2.63
C PRO A 346 2.30 7.47 3.97
N ALA A 347 2.13 8.20 5.06
CA ALA A 347 2.41 7.72 6.40
C ALA A 347 1.46 6.57 6.79
N ILE A 348 1.91 5.72 7.72
CA ILE A 348 1.04 4.77 8.41
C ILE A 348 0.36 5.51 9.57
N ALA A 349 -0.96 5.36 9.69
CA ALA A 349 -1.75 6.05 10.70
C ALA A 349 -2.87 5.16 11.26
N VAL A 350 -3.42 5.56 12.40
CA VAL A 350 -4.69 5.02 12.88
C VAL A 350 -5.80 5.61 12.01
N CYS A 351 -6.46 4.76 11.21
CA CYS A 351 -7.46 5.20 10.24
C CYS A 351 -8.90 4.96 10.70
N GLU A 352 -9.12 3.91 11.50
CA GLU A 352 -10.42 3.57 12.06
C GLU A 352 -10.22 2.98 13.47
N CYS A 353 -11.28 3.05 14.30
CA CYS A 353 -11.27 2.49 15.65
C CYS A 353 -12.50 1.60 15.86
N TYR A 354 -12.30 0.46 16.55
CA TYR A 354 -13.35 -0.51 16.83
C TYR A 354 -13.43 -0.78 18.34
N GLY A 355 -14.60 -0.57 18.95
CA GLY A 355 -14.87 -0.95 20.32
C GLY A 355 -15.24 -2.44 20.44
N VAL A 356 -15.32 -2.93 21.66
CA VAL A 356 -15.76 -4.29 21.97
C VAL A 356 -17.19 -4.51 21.49
N ARG A 357 -17.39 -5.44 20.56
CA ARG A 357 -18.70 -5.84 20.04
C ARG A 357 -19.36 -6.90 20.94
N GLU A 358 -18.57 -7.87 21.35
CA GLU A 358 -19.03 -8.95 22.23
C GLU A 358 -17.94 -9.27 23.25
N HIS A 359 -18.37 -9.54 24.49
CA HIS A 359 -17.51 -9.95 25.59
C HIS A 359 -18.01 -11.23 26.20
N ARG A 360 -17.07 -12.16 26.49
CA ARG A 360 -17.35 -13.42 27.22
C ARG A 360 -16.38 -13.59 28.37
N LYS A 361 -16.89 -13.95 29.56
CA LYS A 361 -16.06 -14.44 30.66
C LYS A 361 -15.84 -15.94 30.42
N THR A 362 -14.61 -16.34 30.11
CA THR A 362 -14.27 -17.74 29.76
C THR A 362 -13.65 -18.52 30.91
N GLY A 363 -13.36 -17.85 32.03
CA GLY A 363 -12.82 -18.48 33.24
C GLY A 363 -12.72 -17.49 34.41
N PRO A 364 -12.24 -17.91 35.56
CA PRO A 364 -11.88 -16.99 36.62
C PRO A 364 -10.83 -16.00 36.13
N GLN A 365 -11.15 -14.68 36.14
CA GLN A 365 -10.22 -13.62 35.70
C GLN A 365 -9.70 -13.82 34.27
N ARG A 366 -10.47 -14.52 33.41
CA ARG A 366 -10.17 -14.68 31.97
C ARG A 366 -11.34 -14.18 31.14
N HIS A 367 -11.05 -13.32 30.18
CA HIS A 367 -12.00 -12.62 29.34
C HIS A 367 -11.61 -12.71 27.88
N LEU A 368 -12.59 -12.96 27.01
CA LEU A 368 -12.47 -12.96 25.57
C LEU A 368 -13.30 -11.81 25.01
N PHE A 369 -12.68 -10.99 24.19
CA PHE A 369 -13.28 -9.84 23.51
C PHE A 369 -13.29 -10.06 22.00
N ASP A 370 -14.49 -9.98 21.39
CA ASP A 370 -14.65 -9.89 19.93
C ASP A 370 -14.78 -8.41 19.54
N MET A 371 -13.83 -7.89 18.78
CA MET A 371 -13.84 -6.50 18.30
C MET A 371 -14.73 -6.32 17.06
N GLY A 372 -15.32 -7.40 16.54
CA GLY A 372 -16.28 -7.41 15.43
C GLY A 372 -15.66 -7.30 14.05
N GLN A 373 -14.41 -6.85 13.93
CA GLN A 373 -13.67 -6.70 12.68
C GLN A 373 -12.25 -7.25 12.83
N ASN A 374 -11.80 -8.12 11.92
CA ASN A 374 -10.39 -8.45 11.77
C ASN A 374 -9.67 -7.26 11.13
N LEU A 375 -8.54 -6.86 11.67
CA LEU A 375 -7.80 -5.67 11.27
C LEU A 375 -6.30 -5.83 11.57
N SER A 376 -5.46 -5.01 10.94
CA SER A 376 -4.07 -4.80 11.39
C SER A 376 -4.02 -3.64 12.38
N GLY A 377 -3.39 -3.82 13.54
CA GLY A 377 -3.31 -2.73 14.50
C GLY A 377 -2.91 -3.16 15.90
N PHE A 378 -3.33 -2.37 16.86
CA PHE A 378 -3.02 -2.56 18.27
C PHE A 378 -4.20 -2.15 19.18
N PRO A 379 -4.25 -2.65 20.43
CA PRO A 379 -5.30 -2.26 21.36
C PRO A 379 -4.98 -0.93 22.07
N THR A 380 -6.00 -0.11 22.31
CA THR A 380 -5.96 0.97 23.31
C THR A 380 -6.72 0.49 24.55
N LEU A 381 -6.00 0.42 25.67
CA LEU A 381 -6.47 -0.09 26.96
C LEU A 381 -6.73 1.05 27.95
N LYS A 382 -7.91 1.04 28.59
CA LYS A 382 -8.20 1.87 29.75
C LYS A 382 -8.44 0.97 30.95
N VAL A 383 -7.66 1.14 32.03
CA VAL A 383 -7.58 0.21 33.14
C VAL A 383 -7.45 0.93 34.47
N GLN A 384 -7.89 0.28 35.53
CA GLN A 384 -7.70 0.71 36.89
C GLN A 384 -7.21 -0.46 37.79
N GLY A 385 -6.24 -0.19 38.65
CA GLY A 385 -5.67 -1.21 39.53
C GLY A 385 -4.57 -0.67 40.43
N ARG A 386 -3.84 -1.56 41.08
CA ARG A 386 -2.72 -1.23 41.96
C ARG A 386 -1.39 -1.27 41.24
N ALA A 387 -0.42 -0.50 41.71
CA ALA A 387 0.94 -0.51 41.17
C ALA A 387 1.52 -1.94 41.12
N GLY A 388 2.10 -2.29 39.98
CA GLY A 388 2.72 -3.58 39.70
C GLY A 388 1.76 -4.68 39.23
N GLN A 389 0.44 -4.44 39.23
CA GLN A 389 -0.49 -5.36 38.58
C GLN A 389 -0.31 -5.28 37.06
N LYS A 390 -0.61 -6.38 36.38
CA LYS A 390 -0.38 -6.52 34.95
C LYS A 390 -1.66 -6.84 34.20
N VAL A 391 -1.78 -6.30 33.01
CA VAL A 391 -2.78 -6.69 32.00
C VAL A 391 -2.04 -7.22 30.81
N ARG A 392 -2.32 -8.46 30.43
CA ARG A 392 -1.81 -9.07 29.19
C ARG A 392 -2.95 -9.24 28.22
N LEU A 393 -2.79 -8.73 27.01
CA LEU A 393 -3.72 -8.85 25.91
C LEU A 393 -3.11 -9.72 24.82
N VAL A 394 -3.75 -10.84 24.52
CA VAL A 394 -3.29 -11.81 23.50
C VAL A 394 -4.18 -11.67 22.28
N PRO A 395 -3.68 -11.06 21.17
CA PRO A 395 -4.43 -10.89 19.95
C PRO A 395 -4.41 -12.15 19.08
N ALA A 396 -5.52 -12.44 18.39
CA ALA A 396 -5.57 -13.43 17.32
C ALA A 396 -6.70 -13.17 16.32
N GLU A 397 -6.54 -13.69 15.10
CA GLU A 397 -7.56 -13.66 14.06
C GLU A 397 -8.66 -14.73 14.30
N GLN A 398 -8.33 -15.77 15.01
CA GLN A 398 -9.14 -16.98 15.15
C GLN A 398 -9.30 -17.39 16.62
N LEU A 399 -10.36 -18.16 16.88
CA LEU A 399 -10.58 -18.83 18.16
C LEU A 399 -10.18 -20.30 18.09
N SER A 400 -9.93 -20.89 19.26
CA SER A 400 -9.84 -22.33 19.44
C SER A 400 -11.16 -23.02 19.06
N GLU A 401 -11.14 -24.34 18.90
CA GLU A 401 -12.32 -25.12 18.49
C GLU A 401 -13.49 -24.98 19.45
N ASP A 402 -13.22 -24.85 20.77
CA ASP A 402 -14.25 -24.63 21.80
C ASP A 402 -14.74 -23.17 21.83
N SER A 403 -14.14 -22.28 21.09
CA SER A 403 -14.42 -20.84 21.02
C SER A 403 -14.27 -20.10 22.37
N LEU A 404 -13.49 -20.65 23.30
CA LEU A 404 -13.26 -20.08 24.62
C LEU A 404 -11.92 -19.35 24.75
N THR A 405 -10.96 -19.64 23.88
CA THR A 405 -9.62 -19.01 23.87
C THR A 405 -9.25 -18.57 22.47
N VAL A 406 -8.28 -17.67 22.37
CA VAL A 406 -7.71 -17.28 21.07
C VAL A 406 -6.78 -18.38 20.53
N ARG A 407 -6.70 -18.49 19.20
CA ARG A 407 -5.77 -19.36 18.50
C ARG A 407 -4.80 -18.51 17.67
N GLN A 408 -3.57 -18.41 18.12
CA GLN A 408 -2.48 -17.81 17.35
C GLN A 408 -1.96 -18.79 16.29
N ALA A 409 -1.35 -18.27 15.21
CA ALA A 409 -0.72 -19.08 14.20
C ALA A 409 0.41 -19.94 14.80
N THR A 410 0.56 -21.16 14.35
CA THR A 410 1.58 -22.11 14.84
C THR A 410 3.00 -21.66 14.54
N SER A 411 3.23 -20.96 13.41
CA SER A 411 4.49 -20.30 13.11
C SER A 411 4.43 -18.81 13.49
N GLY A 412 5.48 -18.29 14.11
CA GLY A 412 5.55 -16.89 14.48
C GLY A 412 4.75 -16.52 15.74
N SER A 413 4.61 -17.42 16.67
CA SER A 413 4.01 -17.21 18.00
C SER A 413 5.00 -17.65 19.09
N PRO A 414 4.78 -17.31 20.38
CA PRO A 414 3.69 -16.48 20.90
C PRO A 414 3.97 -14.98 20.76
N TYR A 415 2.91 -14.19 20.81
CA TYR A 415 2.99 -12.73 20.84
C TYR A 415 1.84 -12.14 21.69
N TRP A 416 2.09 -11.02 22.38
CA TRP A 416 1.11 -10.34 23.21
C TRP A 416 1.52 -8.90 23.49
N PHE A 417 0.60 -8.10 24.02
CA PHE A 417 0.82 -6.79 24.61
C PHE A 417 0.65 -6.89 26.13
N GLU A 418 1.58 -6.32 26.90
CA GLU A 418 1.51 -6.36 28.38
C GLU A 418 1.74 -4.96 28.98
N TYR A 419 0.83 -4.56 29.84
CA TYR A 419 0.89 -3.30 30.57
C TYR A 419 1.02 -3.56 32.09
N THR A 420 2.04 -2.95 32.70
CA THR A 420 2.20 -2.97 34.16
C THR A 420 1.78 -1.62 34.71
N LEU A 421 0.76 -1.62 35.58
CA LEU A 421 0.17 -0.43 36.16
C LEU A 421 1.11 0.27 37.14
N LYS A 422 1.08 1.60 37.17
CA LYS A 422 1.75 2.44 38.17
C LYS A 422 0.88 2.67 39.42
N GLY A 423 -0.45 2.44 39.32
CA GLY A 423 -1.39 2.49 40.44
C GLY A 423 -2.13 3.80 40.60
N ASP A 424 -2.22 4.58 39.55
CA ASP A 424 -3.06 5.76 39.48
C ASP A 424 -4.56 5.41 39.45
N SER A 425 -5.46 6.39 39.55
CA SER A 425 -6.89 6.12 39.59
C SER A 425 -7.41 5.42 38.35
N VAL A 426 -7.06 5.91 37.17
CA VAL A 426 -7.37 5.33 35.87
C VAL A 426 -6.15 5.57 34.97
N GLU A 427 -5.71 4.54 34.28
CA GLU A 427 -4.56 4.57 33.38
C GLU A 427 -5.04 4.22 31.97
N GLU A 428 -4.41 4.86 30.95
CA GLU A 428 -4.66 4.59 29.54
C GLU A 428 -3.33 4.31 28.85
N TRP A 429 -3.32 3.29 27.98
CA TRP A 429 -2.12 2.88 27.29
C TRP A 429 -2.42 2.34 25.89
N THR A 430 -1.54 2.68 24.96
CA THR A 430 -1.51 2.20 23.58
C THR A 430 -0.10 1.77 23.23
N PRO A 431 0.13 0.57 22.69
CA PRO A 431 1.44 0.13 22.18
C PRO A 431 1.97 1.05 21.08
N GLN A 432 3.30 1.20 20.98
CA GLN A 432 3.95 2.15 20.07
C GLN A 432 4.69 1.47 18.92
N PHE A 433 5.27 0.28 19.13
CA PHE A 433 6.28 -0.30 18.23
C PHE A 433 5.94 -1.71 17.71
N ALA A 434 4.70 -2.17 17.88
CA ALA A 434 4.23 -3.44 17.35
C ALA A 434 2.75 -3.39 16.97
N PHE A 435 2.37 -4.12 15.92
CA PHE A 435 0.98 -4.33 15.50
C PHE A 435 0.73 -5.78 15.12
N TYR A 436 -0.54 -6.20 15.11
CA TYR A 436 -0.95 -7.53 14.66
C TYR A 436 -2.22 -7.50 13.84
N GLY A 437 -2.41 -8.56 13.03
CA GLY A 437 -3.71 -8.94 12.50
C GLY A 437 -4.52 -9.64 13.58
N TYR A 438 -5.68 -9.10 13.96
CA TYR A 438 -6.56 -9.73 14.94
C TYR A 438 -8.00 -9.23 14.87
N ARG A 439 -8.91 -10.08 15.30
CA ARG A 439 -10.30 -9.75 15.61
C ARG A 439 -10.59 -9.95 17.10
N TYR A 440 -9.90 -10.88 17.71
CA TYR A 440 -10.12 -11.29 19.10
C TYR A 440 -8.95 -10.89 19.98
N LEU A 441 -9.30 -10.48 21.20
CA LEU A 441 -8.33 -10.24 22.28
C LEU A 441 -8.71 -11.11 23.47
N GLU A 442 -7.76 -11.86 23.99
CA GLU A 442 -7.89 -12.58 25.26
C GLU A 442 -7.11 -11.84 26.34
N ALA A 443 -7.73 -11.63 27.50
CA ALA A 443 -7.10 -11.06 28.67
C ALA A 443 -7.18 -12.00 29.84
N GLU A 444 -6.06 -12.23 30.54
CA GLU A 444 -5.94 -13.05 31.73
C GLU A 444 -5.49 -12.24 32.94
N GLY A 445 -5.92 -12.63 34.14
CA GLY A 445 -5.57 -11.98 35.39
C GLY A 445 -6.24 -10.62 35.58
N VAL A 446 -7.43 -10.44 35.02
CA VAL A 446 -8.18 -9.17 35.03
C VAL A 446 -9.66 -9.38 35.33
N ASP A 447 -10.35 -8.30 35.73
CA ASP A 447 -11.80 -8.17 35.67
C ASP A 447 -12.21 -7.15 34.59
N TYR A 448 -13.47 -7.16 34.20
CA TYR A 448 -14.01 -6.26 33.17
C TYR A 448 -15.30 -5.58 33.61
N LEU A 449 -15.34 -4.24 33.60
CA LEU A 449 -16.50 -3.39 33.89
C LEU A 449 -17.25 -3.71 35.21
N THR A 450 -16.55 -4.22 36.22
CA THR A 450 -17.18 -4.52 37.54
C THR A 450 -16.84 -3.44 38.54
N ALA A 451 -17.85 -2.99 39.30
CA ALA A 451 -17.65 -2.08 40.44
C ALA A 451 -17.17 -2.83 41.74
N GLU A 452 -17.14 -4.17 41.70
CA GLU A 452 -16.90 -5.02 42.86
C GLU A 452 -15.54 -5.74 42.85
N SER A 453 -14.56 -5.28 42.04
CA SER A 453 -13.26 -5.88 42.17
C SER A 453 -12.70 -5.56 43.55
N GLY A 454 -12.48 -6.56 44.37
CA GLY A 454 -11.85 -6.43 45.69
C GLY A 454 -10.39 -5.95 45.62
N GLY A 455 -9.97 -5.41 44.49
CA GLY A 455 -8.61 -4.91 44.22
C GLY A 455 -7.57 -6.02 44.08
N GLU A 456 -7.97 -7.28 43.96
CA GLU A 456 -7.05 -8.41 43.79
C GLU A 456 -6.42 -8.40 42.39
N VAL A 457 -7.18 -8.01 41.37
CA VAL A 457 -6.74 -7.90 39.96
C VAL A 457 -7.11 -6.55 39.38
N PRO A 458 -6.46 -6.07 38.31
CA PRO A 458 -6.84 -4.85 37.61
C PRO A 458 -8.19 -5.02 36.91
N VAL A 459 -8.91 -3.91 36.71
CA VAL A 459 -10.21 -3.86 36.04
C VAL A 459 -10.05 -3.13 34.72
N ILE A 460 -10.31 -3.80 33.60
CA ILE A 460 -10.42 -3.16 32.28
C ILE A 460 -11.72 -2.35 32.27
N LEU A 461 -11.59 -1.04 32.04
CA LEU A 461 -12.72 -0.10 31.97
C LEU A 461 -13.14 0.16 30.51
N ASN A 462 -12.20 0.11 29.58
CA ASN A 462 -12.45 0.21 28.14
C ASN A 462 -11.35 -0.53 27.37
N LEU A 463 -11.73 -1.09 26.23
CA LEU A 463 -10.81 -1.71 25.29
C LEU A 463 -11.27 -1.34 23.88
N GLN A 464 -10.33 -0.84 23.06
CA GLN A 464 -10.54 -0.43 21.70
C GLN A 464 -9.46 -1.06 20.83
N SER A 465 -9.75 -1.37 19.60
CA SER A 465 -8.77 -1.75 18.57
C SER A 465 -8.62 -0.63 17.56
N ASP A 466 -7.39 -0.19 17.36
CA ASP A 466 -7.03 0.86 16.45
C ASP A 466 -6.53 0.24 15.13
N PHE A 467 -7.29 0.46 14.06
CA PHE A 467 -6.98 -0.05 12.72
C PHE A 467 -5.92 0.82 12.06
N VAL A 468 -4.77 0.23 11.82
CA VAL A 468 -3.56 0.92 11.35
C VAL A 468 -3.20 0.44 9.95
N HIS A 469 -3.04 1.40 9.04
CA HIS A 469 -2.57 1.14 7.66
C HIS A 469 -2.06 2.43 7.00
N SER A 470 -1.53 2.32 5.78
CA SER A 470 -1.13 3.48 4.98
C SER A 470 -2.30 4.47 4.80
N SER A 471 -2.01 5.75 4.94
CA SER A 471 -2.97 6.84 4.73
C SER A 471 -3.19 7.18 3.24
N ALA A 472 -2.84 6.27 2.33
CA ALA A 472 -3.11 6.43 0.90
C ALA A 472 -4.60 6.73 0.66
N PRO A 473 -4.95 7.80 -0.09
CA PRO A 473 -6.33 8.20 -0.29
C PRO A 473 -7.16 7.13 -1.02
N ALA A 474 -8.39 6.91 -0.59
CA ALA A 474 -9.34 6.08 -1.33
C ALA A 474 -9.79 6.81 -2.61
N THR A 475 -9.77 6.11 -3.74
CA THR A 475 -10.14 6.63 -5.06
C THR A 475 -11.37 5.97 -5.64
N GLY A 476 -11.67 4.75 -5.22
CA GLY A 476 -12.78 3.94 -5.74
C GLY A 476 -13.93 3.75 -4.77
N ARG A 477 -15.11 3.61 -5.34
CA ARG A 477 -16.32 3.15 -4.64
C ARG A 477 -17.10 2.24 -5.56
N PHE A 478 -17.55 1.11 -5.03
CA PHE A 478 -18.40 0.15 -5.73
C PHE A 478 -19.56 -0.28 -4.82
N GLU A 479 -20.76 -0.29 -5.36
CA GLU A 479 -21.96 -0.84 -4.74
C GLU A 479 -22.92 -1.36 -5.82
N CYS A 480 -23.63 -2.45 -5.56
CA CYS A 480 -24.58 -3.02 -6.50
C CYS A 480 -25.79 -3.64 -5.77
N SER A 481 -26.80 -4.06 -6.52
CA SER A 481 -28.02 -4.69 -5.99
C SER A 481 -27.76 -6.05 -5.32
N ASN A 482 -26.61 -6.70 -5.57
CA ASN A 482 -26.27 -7.99 -4.99
C ASN A 482 -25.52 -7.82 -3.64
N ALA A 483 -26.20 -8.17 -2.55
CA ALA A 483 -25.65 -8.03 -1.20
C ALA A 483 -24.38 -8.88 -0.97
N LEU A 484 -24.28 -10.05 -1.64
CA LEU A 484 -23.08 -10.90 -1.55
C LEU A 484 -21.87 -10.21 -2.19
N PHE A 485 -22.03 -9.59 -3.37
CA PHE A 485 -20.94 -8.88 -4.05
C PHE A 485 -20.46 -7.65 -3.27
N ASN A 486 -21.38 -6.89 -2.66
CA ASN A 486 -21.03 -5.79 -1.78
C ASN A 486 -20.22 -6.30 -0.56
N ARG A 487 -20.61 -7.47 -0.02
CA ARG A 487 -19.85 -8.08 1.09
C ARG A 487 -18.50 -8.64 0.65
N ILE A 488 -18.38 -9.20 -0.56
CA ILE A 488 -17.11 -9.64 -1.16
C ILE A 488 -16.17 -8.45 -1.32
N TRP A 489 -16.64 -7.36 -1.93
CA TRP A 489 -15.84 -6.14 -2.06
C TRP A 489 -15.35 -5.64 -0.69
N PHE A 490 -16.23 -5.62 0.31
CA PHE A 490 -15.91 -5.17 1.67
C PHE A 490 -14.80 -6.00 2.34
N ILE A 491 -14.87 -7.35 2.30
CA ILE A 491 -13.85 -8.18 2.95
C ILE A 491 -12.50 -8.11 2.25
N ILE A 492 -12.50 -7.93 0.93
CA ILE A 492 -11.28 -7.73 0.14
C ILE A 492 -10.67 -6.37 0.45
N ASP A 493 -11.46 -5.30 0.46
CA ASP A 493 -11.02 -3.94 0.80
C ASP A 493 -10.40 -3.89 2.21
N LYS A 494 -11.04 -4.54 3.20
CA LYS A 494 -10.49 -4.63 4.56
C LYS A 494 -9.16 -5.39 4.62
N ALA A 495 -8.99 -6.45 3.81
CA ALA A 495 -7.73 -7.19 3.74
C ALA A 495 -6.64 -6.38 3.01
N MET A 496 -6.96 -5.69 1.90
CA MET A 496 -6.05 -4.78 1.21
C MET A 496 -5.52 -3.69 2.14
N ARG A 497 -6.40 -3.03 2.91
CA ARG A 497 -5.99 -2.01 3.89
C ARG A 497 -5.15 -2.59 5.01
N SER A 498 -5.55 -3.73 5.57
CA SER A 498 -4.81 -4.40 6.64
C SER A 498 -3.38 -4.76 6.25
N ASN A 499 -3.10 -4.90 4.97
CA ASN A 499 -1.80 -5.29 4.45
C ASN A 499 -1.07 -4.15 3.71
N MET A 500 -1.64 -2.96 3.64
CA MET A 500 -0.99 -1.78 3.06
C MET A 500 -0.25 -0.98 4.15
N HIS A 501 0.98 -1.35 4.41
CA HIS A 501 1.90 -0.73 5.37
C HIS A 501 3.12 -0.09 4.68
N ALA A 502 4.32 -0.34 5.20
CA ALA A 502 5.56 0.08 4.52
C ALA A 502 5.79 -0.67 3.21
N VAL A 503 5.26 -1.87 3.11
CA VAL A 503 5.13 -2.71 1.92
C VAL A 503 3.70 -3.24 1.86
N PHE A 504 3.29 -3.85 0.77
CA PHE A 504 2.11 -4.71 0.79
C PHE A 504 2.53 -6.01 1.46
N THR A 505 2.03 -6.25 2.68
CA THR A 505 2.35 -7.46 3.44
C THR A 505 1.42 -8.60 3.04
N ASP A 506 1.94 -9.82 3.03
CA ASP A 506 1.14 -11.03 2.87
C ASP A 506 0.06 -11.14 3.95
N CYS A 507 0.47 -11.00 5.21
CA CYS A 507 -0.42 -11.05 6.35
C CYS A 507 0.08 -10.14 7.49
N PRO A 508 -0.83 -9.56 8.30
CA PRO A 508 -0.44 -8.60 9.34
C PRO A 508 -0.03 -9.26 10.67
N HIS A 509 0.09 -10.59 10.73
CA HIS A 509 0.38 -11.30 11.99
C HIS A 509 1.74 -12.00 12.02
N ARG A 510 1.97 -13.08 11.23
CA ARG A 510 3.13 -13.96 11.38
C ARG A 510 4.36 -13.60 10.54
N GLU A 511 4.17 -12.95 9.38
CA GLU A 511 5.27 -12.65 8.44
C GLU A 511 5.53 -11.17 8.23
N LYS A 512 4.50 -10.40 7.86
CA LYS A 512 4.60 -8.96 7.56
C LYS A 512 5.64 -8.64 6.49
N LEU A 513 5.79 -9.54 5.50
CA LEU A 513 6.77 -9.44 4.42
C LEU A 513 6.11 -8.99 3.11
N GLY A 514 6.88 -8.36 2.24
CA GLY A 514 6.43 -7.85 0.95
C GLY A 514 6.51 -8.89 -0.15
N TRP A 515 5.63 -9.89 -0.15
CA TRP A 515 5.49 -10.86 -1.23
C TRP A 515 4.99 -10.18 -2.50
N LEU A 516 5.67 -10.37 -3.63
CA LEU A 516 5.54 -9.48 -4.78
C LEU A 516 4.36 -9.79 -5.70
N GLU A 517 3.90 -11.05 -5.76
CA GLU A 517 2.79 -11.47 -6.62
C GLU A 517 1.51 -10.69 -6.31
N GLU A 518 1.24 -10.45 -5.03
CA GLU A 518 0.04 -9.77 -4.58
C GLU A 518 -0.09 -8.36 -5.15
N THR A 519 1.04 -7.66 -5.32
CA THR A 519 1.06 -6.29 -5.79
C THR A 519 0.64 -6.14 -7.24
N HIS A 520 1.03 -7.08 -8.12
CA HIS A 520 0.69 -6.98 -9.54
C HIS A 520 -0.54 -7.79 -9.93
N LEU A 521 -0.80 -8.94 -9.28
CA LEU A 521 -1.99 -9.74 -9.54
C LEU A 521 -3.27 -9.05 -9.03
N ASN A 522 -3.20 -8.39 -7.88
CA ASN A 522 -4.27 -7.53 -7.35
C ASN A 522 -4.13 -6.06 -7.79
N GLY A 523 -3.08 -5.72 -8.53
CA GLY A 523 -2.71 -4.35 -8.88
C GLY A 523 -3.87 -3.50 -9.41
N PRO A 524 -4.64 -3.94 -10.42
CA PRO A 524 -5.80 -3.16 -10.90
C PRO A 524 -6.87 -2.93 -9.82
N GLY A 525 -7.17 -3.93 -8.98
CA GLY A 525 -8.11 -3.77 -7.85
C GLY A 525 -7.62 -2.74 -6.84
N LEU A 526 -6.34 -2.79 -6.49
CA LEU A 526 -5.67 -1.81 -5.62
C LEU A 526 -5.72 -0.40 -6.22
N LEU A 527 -5.40 -0.26 -7.51
CA LEU A 527 -5.37 1.02 -8.24
C LEU A 527 -6.76 1.64 -8.45
N TYR A 528 -7.82 0.84 -8.52
CA TYR A 528 -9.18 1.36 -8.49
C TYR A 528 -9.54 1.88 -7.09
N ASN A 529 -9.18 1.14 -6.04
CA ASN A 529 -9.58 1.46 -4.68
C ASN A 529 -8.76 2.59 -4.06
N TYR A 530 -7.46 2.75 -4.42
CA TYR A 530 -6.53 3.67 -3.76
C TYR A 530 -5.65 4.45 -4.72
N ASP A 531 -5.25 5.65 -4.30
CA ASP A 531 -4.19 6.42 -4.93
C ASP A 531 -2.81 5.88 -4.51
N LEU A 532 -2.22 5.10 -5.40
CA LEU A 532 -0.93 4.46 -5.15
C LEU A 532 0.27 5.22 -5.74
N ARG A 533 0.10 6.48 -6.17
CA ARG A 533 1.19 7.28 -6.75
C ARG A 533 2.36 7.46 -5.79
N GLY A 534 2.10 7.53 -4.48
CA GLY A 534 3.15 7.59 -3.47
C GLY A 534 3.59 6.22 -2.93
N VAL A 535 2.84 5.14 -3.19
CA VAL A 535 3.12 3.80 -2.65
C VAL A 535 3.97 2.98 -3.63
N LEU A 536 3.56 2.90 -4.90
CA LEU A 536 4.25 2.09 -5.91
C LEU A 536 5.70 2.53 -6.20
N PRO A 537 6.06 3.83 -6.16
CA PRO A 537 7.48 4.23 -6.27
C PRO A 537 8.35 3.61 -5.18
N LYS A 538 7.84 3.50 -3.93
CA LYS A 538 8.57 2.83 -2.85
C LYS A 538 8.68 1.33 -3.09
N VAL A 539 7.61 0.66 -3.51
CA VAL A 539 7.64 -0.77 -3.86
C VAL A 539 8.68 -1.03 -4.94
N MET A 540 8.73 -0.20 -5.98
CA MET A 540 9.72 -0.32 -7.05
C MET A 540 11.15 -0.05 -6.58
N ARG A 541 11.33 0.86 -5.63
CA ARG A 541 12.64 1.11 -4.99
C ARG A 541 13.09 -0.13 -4.21
N ASP A 542 12.21 -0.72 -3.40
CA ASP A 542 12.51 -1.94 -2.65
C ASP A 542 12.89 -3.10 -3.59
N ILE A 543 12.16 -3.29 -4.70
CA ILE A 543 12.49 -4.30 -5.73
C ILE A 543 13.88 -4.03 -6.33
N ALA A 544 14.18 -2.78 -6.70
CA ALA A 544 15.46 -2.41 -7.30
C ALA A 544 16.64 -2.59 -6.33
N ASP A 545 16.44 -2.24 -5.06
CA ASP A 545 17.44 -2.39 -4.01
C ASP A 545 17.71 -3.86 -3.69
N THR A 546 16.70 -4.72 -3.85
CA THR A 546 16.77 -6.16 -3.57
C THR A 546 17.28 -6.97 -4.77
N GLN A 547 17.16 -6.45 -6.01
CA GLN A 547 17.57 -7.18 -7.21
C GLN A 547 19.02 -7.62 -7.14
N ARG A 548 19.28 -8.92 -7.29
CA ARG A 548 20.60 -9.53 -7.19
C ARG A 548 21.47 -9.21 -8.42
N PRO A 549 22.82 -9.34 -8.30
CA PRO A 549 23.75 -9.03 -9.40
C PRO A 549 23.53 -9.85 -10.67
N ASP A 550 23.03 -11.09 -10.56
CA ASP A 550 22.69 -11.96 -11.69
C ASP A 550 21.37 -11.58 -12.38
N GLY A 551 20.61 -10.66 -11.78
CA GLY A 551 19.33 -10.17 -12.30
C GLY A 551 18.10 -10.75 -11.60
N LEU A 552 18.26 -11.78 -10.76
CA LEU A 552 17.14 -12.34 -9.97
C LEU A 552 16.48 -11.22 -9.14
N ILE A 553 15.16 -11.15 -9.18
CA ILE A 553 14.31 -10.44 -8.24
C ILE A 553 13.73 -11.49 -7.30
N PRO A 554 14.09 -11.50 -6.01
CA PRO A 554 13.51 -12.42 -5.02
C PRO A 554 12.01 -12.26 -4.89
N ASP A 555 11.32 -13.27 -4.40
CA ASP A 555 9.86 -13.29 -4.25
C ASP A 555 9.35 -12.27 -3.22
N ILE A 556 10.21 -11.80 -2.31
CA ILE A 556 9.92 -10.72 -1.36
C ILE A 556 10.85 -9.52 -1.59
N ALA A 557 10.32 -8.31 -1.42
CA ALA A 557 11.10 -7.08 -1.41
C ALA A 557 10.61 -6.11 -0.31
N PRO A 558 11.52 -5.63 0.58
CA PRO A 558 12.94 -6.00 0.75
C PRO A 558 13.17 -7.49 1.06
N GLU A 559 14.34 -8.03 0.71
CA GLU A 559 14.71 -9.42 1.04
C GLU A 559 15.11 -9.53 2.52
N TYR A 560 14.13 -9.37 3.40
CA TYR A 560 14.34 -9.32 4.85
C TYR A 560 14.95 -10.61 5.42
N VAL A 561 14.55 -11.76 4.88
CA VAL A 561 15.14 -13.08 5.15
C VAL A 561 15.32 -13.82 3.83
N ILE A 562 16.40 -14.59 3.71
CA ILE A 562 16.69 -15.38 2.51
C ILE A 562 15.93 -16.70 2.59
N PHE A 563 14.93 -16.84 1.74
CA PHE A 563 14.23 -18.10 1.53
C PHE A 563 15.00 -19.03 0.58
N LYS A 564 14.46 -20.22 0.30
CA LYS A 564 15.09 -21.24 -0.55
C LYS A 564 14.12 -21.78 -1.59
N GLU A 565 14.65 -22.34 -2.66
CA GLU A 565 13.89 -22.98 -3.74
C GLU A 565 12.85 -22.03 -4.35
N GLY A 566 11.62 -22.51 -4.60
CA GLY A 566 10.55 -21.71 -5.18
C GLY A 566 10.10 -20.50 -4.35
N PHE A 567 10.49 -20.41 -3.08
CA PHE A 567 10.18 -19.24 -2.23
C PHE A 567 11.17 -18.09 -2.37
N VAL A 568 12.12 -18.17 -3.29
CA VAL A 568 13.07 -17.09 -3.59
C VAL A 568 13.14 -16.79 -5.08
N ASP A 569 12.75 -17.73 -5.93
CA ASP A 569 12.86 -17.61 -7.38
C ASP A 569 11.61 -18.21 -8.05
N SER A 570 10.53 -17.46 -8.03
CA SER A 570 9.30 -17.76 -8.75
C SER A 570 9.02 -16.68 -9.80
N PRO A 571 8.96 -17.03 -11.10
CA PRO A 571 8.68 -16.05 -12.15
C PRO A 571 7.39 -15.26 -11.92
N GLU A 572 6.38 -15.84 -11.31
CA GLU A 572 5.10 -15.22 -10.98
C GLU A 572 5.26 -14.06 -9.98
N TRP A 573 6.21 -14.16 -9.03
CA TRP A 573 6.54 -13.13 -8.02
C TRP A 573 7.47 -12.06 -8.57
N GLY A 574 8.64 -12.45 -9.05
CA GLY A 574 9.67 -11.52 -9.54
C GLY A 574 9.22 -10.68 -10.74
N SER A 575 8.21 -11.13 -11.48
CA SER A 575 7.61 -10.38 -12.61
C SER A 575 7.04 -9.02 -12.20
N ALA A 576 6.75 -8.78 -10.91
CA ALA A 576 6.37 -7.47 -10.38
C ALA A 576 7.35 -6.37 -10.80
N GLY A 577 8.66 -6.66 -10.86
CA GLY A 577 9.69 -5.70 -11.25
C GLY A 577 9.57 -5.18 -12.69
N ALA A 578 8.85 -5.88 -13.58
CA ALA A 578 8.58 -5.44 -14.93
C ALA A 578 7.12 -5.00 -15.15
N ILE A 579 6.18 -5.65 -14.48
CA ILE A 579 4.75 -5.38 -14.65
C ILE A 579 4.34 -4.08 -13.95
N LEU A 580 4.81 -3.82 -12.72
CA LEU A 580 4.40 -2.65 -11.95
C LEU A 580 4.76 -1.30 -12.58
N PRO A 581 5.98 -1.07 -13.13
CA PRO A 581 6.29 0.18 -13.81
C PRO A 581 5.38 0.45 -15.00
N TRP A 582 5.07 -0.59 -15.79
CA TRP A 582 4.18 -0.48 -16.93
C TRP A 582 2.74 -0.23 -16.50
N MET A 583 2.24 -0.94 -15.49
CA MET A 583 0.91 -0.75 -14.91
C MET A 583 0.73 0.66 -14.33
N TYR A 584 1.74 1.19 -13.65
CA TYR A 584 1.76 2.57 -13.14
C TYR A 584 1.60 3.58 -14.30
N TYR A 585 2.35 3.39 -15.39
CA TYR A 585 2.22 4.22 -16.58
C TYR A 585 0.81 4.14 -17.20
N GLU A 586 0.26 2.97 -17.37
CA GLU A 586 -1.11 2.80 -17.90
C GLU A 586 -2.16 3.51 -17.03
N TRP A 587 -1.99 3.46 -15.70
CA TRP A 587 -2.96 4.00 -14.76
C TRP A 587 -2.87 5.52 -14.56
N TYR A 588 -1.66 6.04 -14.49
CA TYR A 588 -1.42 7.46 -14.18
C TYR A 588 -0.93 8.29 -15.38
N GLY A 589 -0.55 7.65 -16.48
CA GLY A 589 0.04 8.29 -17.65
C GLY A 589 1.41 8.90 -17.37
N ASP A 590 2.04 8.46 -16.31
CA ASP A 590 3.35 8.92 -15.83
C ASP A 590 4.40 7.83 -16.11
N ASP A 591 5.39 8.16 -16.94
CA ASP A 591 6.42 7.22 -17.38
C ASP A 591 7.69 7.21 -16.51
N THR A 592 7.67 7.94 -15.38
CA THR A 592 8.83 8.09 -14.49
C THR A 592 9.35 6.74 -13.99
N LEU A 593 8.46 5.86 -13.51
CA LEU A 593 8.86 4.54 -13.03
C LEU A 593 9.40 3.65 -14.16
N VAL A 594 8.83 3.76 -15.36
CA VAL A 594 9.35 3.03 -16.53
C VAL A 594 10.77 3.49 -16.84
N ARG A 595 11.02 4.80 -16.89
CA ARG A 595 12.36 5.36 -17.19
C ARG A 595 13.37 5.00 -16.12
N GLU A 596 13.01 5.15 -14.85
CA GLU A 596 13.93 4.91 -13.72
C GLU A 596 14.26 3.42 -13.59
N TYR A 597 13.25 2.53 -13.71
CA TYR A 597 13.42 1.09 -13.46
C TYR A 597 13.57 0.24 -14.73
N TYR A 598 13.67 0.82 -15.93
CA TYR A 598 13.97 0.07 -17.14
C TYR A 598 15.24 -0.80 -17.03
N PRO A 599 16.34 -0.37 -16.38
CA PRO A 599 17.50 -1.25 -16.13
C PRO A 599 17.16 -2.49 -15.28
N VAL A 600 16.25 -2.38 -14.31
CA VAL A 600 15.77 -3.49 -13.48
C VAL A 600 14.99 -4.48 -14.34
N MET A 601 14.03 -3.98 -15.14
CA MET A 601 13.21 -4.77 -16.06
C MET A 601 14.09 -5.59 -17.03
N ARG A 602 15.11 -4.96 -17.62
CA ARG A 602 16.05 -5.61 -18.55
C ARG A 602 16.84 -6.74 -17.88
N ARG A 603 17.42 -6.48 -16.71
CA ARG A 603 18.20 -7.50 -16.00
C ARG A 603 17.35 -8.69 -15.63
N TYR A 604 16.10 -8.47 -15.22
CA TYR A 604 15.21 -9.57 -14.89
C TYR A 604 14.75 -10.35 -16.13
N ALA A 605 14.42 -9.67 -17.24
CA ALA A 605 14.11 -10.32 -18.51
C ALA A 605 15.30 -11.19 -19.03
N ASP A 606 16.52 -10.68 -18.91
CA ASP A 606 17.73 -11.42 -19.29
C ASP A 606 18.02 -12.60 -18.34
N TYR A 607 17.74 -12.44 -17.03
CA TYR A 607 17.83 -13.52 -16.06
C TYR A 607 16.88 -14.66 -16.41
N LEU A 608 15.60 -14.39 -16.63
CA LEU A 608 14.61 -15.42 -17.01
C LEU A 608 14.98 -16.10 -18.34
N ALA A 609 15.45 -15.32 -19.33
CA ALA A 609 15.92 -15.88 -20.60
C ALA A 609 17.11 -16.84 -20.42
N GLY A 610 18.00 -16.54 -19.47
CA GLY A 610 19.14 -17.41 -19.12
C GLY A 610 18.74 -18.70 -18.39
N ARG A 611 17.55 -18.71 -17.77
CA ARG A 611 17.00 -19.88 -17.04
C ARG A 611 16.12 -20.77 -17.90
N ALA A 612 15.63 -20.24 -19.02
CA ALA A 612 14.67 -20.95 -19.86
C ALA A 612 15.32 -22.07 -20.71
N ASP A 613 14.63 -23.20 -20.81
CA ASP A 613 14.93 -24.28 -21.76
C ASP A 613 14.08 -24.05 -23.02
N ASP A 614 14.71 -23.64 -24.10
CA ASP A 614 14.04 -23.32 -25.36
C ASP A 614 12.79 -22.45 -25.17
N TYR A 615 12.99 -21.33 -24.46
CA TYR A 615 11.97 -20.33 -24.09
C TYR A 615 10.87 -20.81 -23.12
N ILE A 616 10.98 -21.98 -22.49
CA ILE A 616 10.06 -22.48 -21.47
C ILE A 616 10.72 -22.42 -20.10
N LEU A 617 10.01 -21.92 -19.09
CA LEU A 617 10.36 -22.00 -17.69
C LEU A 617 9.54 -23.07 -17.00
N ALA A 618 10.18 -23.92 -16.18
CA ALA A 618 9.57 -25.06 -15.51
C ALA A 618 9.93 -25.10 -14.03
N TYR A 619 9.89 -23.92 -13.35
CA TYR A 619 10.19 -23.80 -11.94
C TYR A 619 9.38 -22.67 -11.31
N GLY A 620 9.32 -22.64 -9.96
CA GLY A 620 8.58 -21.70 -9.17
C GLY A 620 7.47 -22.35 -8.37
N LEU A 621 6.61 -21.54 -7.74
CA LEU A 621 5.50 -22.01 -6.90
C LEU A 621 4.24 -22.36 -7.72
N GLY A 622 4.10 -21.81 -8.92
CA GLY A 622 2.95 -22.02 -9.79
C GLY A 622 1.71 -21.25 -9.33
N ASP A 623 0.52 -21.84 -9.60
CA ASP A 623 -0.77 -21.29 -9.16
C ASP A 623 -0.97 -21.57 -7.67
N TRP A 624 -0.37 -20.72 -6.82
CA TRP A 624 -0.29 -20.91 -5.37
C TRP A 624 -1.67 -20.98 -4.71
N CYS A 625 -1.84 -21.88 -3.75
CA CYS A 625 -3.10 -22.09 -3.04
C CYS A 625 -4.32 -22.38 -3.95
N ASP A 626 -4.11 -22.97 -5.14
CA ASP A 626 -5.19 -23.44 -5.98
C ASP A 626 -6.06 -24.50 -5.26
N TYR A 627 -7.34 -24.62 -5.60
CA TYR A 627 -8.28 -25.49 -4.90
C TYR A 627 -8.32 -26.88 -5.51
N GLY A 628 -7.83 -27.86 -4.78
CA GLY A 628 -7.76 -29.25 -5.16
C GLY A 628 -7.79 -30.21 -3.97
N PRO A 629 -7.47 -31.51 -4.16
CA PRO A 629 -7.52 -32.53 -3.11
C PRO A 629 -6.38 -32.42 -2.08
N LEU A 630 -5.28 -31.74 -2.41
CA LEU A 630 -4.14 -31.58 -1.51
C LEU A 630 -4.31 -30.32 -0.63
N PRO A 631 -3.54 -30.20 0.47
CA PRO A 631 -3.49 -28.95 1.23
C PRO A 631 -3.13 -27.74 0.36
N ALA A 632 -3.60 -26.56 0.73
CA ALA A 632 -3.23 -25.30 0.09
C ALA A 632 -1.69 -25.09 0.12
N GLY A 633 -1.13 -24.61 -0.96
CA GLY A 633 0.31 -24.42 -1.15
C GLY A 633 0.67 -24.45 -2.63
N HIS A 634 1.71 -25.21 -2.99
CA HIS A 634 2.15 -25.38 -4.39
C HIS A 634 1.01 -25.79 -5.32
N SER A 635 1.07 -25.31 -6.58
CA SER A 635 0.09 -25.63 -7.62
C SER A 635 -0.14 -27.14 -7.72
N GLN A 636 -1.41 -27.55 -7.71
CA GLN A 636 -1.84 -28.95 -7.84
C GLN A 636 -2.71 -29.21 -9.07
N ASN A 637 -3.33 -28.19 -9.65
CA ASN A 637 -4.19 -28.30 -10.80
C ASN A 637 -3.49 -27.91 -12.11
N THR A 638 -2.52 -27.00 -12.07
CA THR A 638 -1.92 -26.38 -13.27
C THR A 638 -0.42 -26.66 -13.33
N PRO A 639 0.13 -27.16 -14.46
CA PRO A 639 1.59 -27.30 -14.61
C PRO A 639 2.30 -25.95 -14.46
N VAL A 640 3.41 -25.95 -13.70
CA VAL A 640 4.19 -24.73 -13.41
C VAL A 640 4.72 -24.06 -14.68
N GLU A 641 5.00 -24.83 -15.73
CA GLU A 641 5.43 -24.34 -17.02
C GLU A 641 4.45 -23.34 -17.65
N ILE A 642 3.16 -23.48 -17.36
CA ILE A 642 2.10 -22.57 -17.86
C ILE A 642 2.21 -21.20 -17.17
N THR A 643 2.27 -21.19 -15.85
CA THR A 643 2.31 -19.95 -15.06
C THR A 643 3.66 -19.24 -15.22
N ALA A 644 4.76 -19.95 -15.04
CA ALA A 644 6.11 -19.40 -15.13
C ALA A 644 6.41 -18.86 -16.54
N THR A 645 6.09 -19.60 -17.61
CA THR A 645 6.33 -19.13 -18.99
C THR A 645 5.37 -18.00 -19.38
N GLY A 646 4.13 -18.03 -18.90
CA GLY A 646 3.17 -16.92 -19.08
C GLY A 646 3.70 -15.60 -18.49
N HIS A 647 4.29 -15.64 -17.30
CA HIS A 647 4.91 -14.46 -16.67
C HIS A 647 6.21 -14.05 -17.38
N PHE A 648 7.00 -15.01 -17.85
CA PHE A 648 8.17 -14.70 -18.67
C PHE A 648 7.77 -13.93 -19.96
N TYR A 649 6.66 -14.32 -20.60
CA TYR A 649 6.13 -13.57 -21.72
C TYR A 649 5.76 -12.14 -21.34
N LEU A 650 5.04 -11.95 -20.21
CA LEU A 650 4.66 -10.62 -19.70
C LEU A 650 5.89 -9.74 -19.43
N VAL A 651 6.91 -10.30 -18.79
CA VAL A 651 8.17 -9.57 -18.52
C VAL A 651 8.82 -9.14 -19.82
N ALA A 652 8.92 -10.03 -20.80
CA ALA A 652 9.52 -9.71 -22.11
C ALA A 652 8.71 -8.62 -22.85
N ASP A 653 7.38 -8.71 -22.86
CA ASP A 653 6.49 -7.75 -23.51
C ASP A 653 6.53 -6.37 -22.84
N CYS A 654 6.40 -6.30 -21.50
CA CYS A 654 6.52 -5.06 -20.75
C CYS A 654 7.90 -4.41 -20.95
N THR A 655 8.97 -5.21 -20.95
CA THR A 655 10.34 -4.70 -21.18
C THR A 655 10.52 -4.18 -22.60
N ALA A 656 9.93 -4.82 -23.62
CA ALA A 656 9.96 -4.34 -25.00
C ALA A 656 9.25 -3.00 -25.17
N ARG A 657 8.07 -2.86 -24.56
CA ARG A 657 7.30 -1.60 -24.57
C ARG A 657 8.03 -0.49 -23.81
N ALA A 658 8.61 -0.83 -22.65
CA ALA A 658 9.43 0.10 -21.88
C ALA A 658 10.63 0.59 -22.67
N ALA A 659 11.35 -0.31 -23.38
CA ALA A 659 12.46 0.03 -24.25
C ALA A 659 12.05 1.05 -25.34
N ALA A 660 10.92 0.81 -26.00
CA ALA A 660 10.39 1.73 -26.99
C ALA A 660 10.07 3.10 -26.38
N LEU A 661 9.46 3.14 -25.18
CA LEU A 661 9.11 4.38 -24.49
C LEU A 661 10.33 5.21 -24.11
N VAL A 662 11.41 4.56 -23.66
CA VAL A 662 12.66 5.26 -23.29
C VAL A 662 13.59 5.55 -24.46
N GLY A 663 13.24 5.09 -25.69
CA GLY A 663 14.01 5.31 -26.90
C GLY A 663 15.17 4.32 -27.13
N ASP A 664 15.19 3.17 -26.44
CA ASP A 664 16.15 2.08 -26.69
C ASP A 664 15.61 1.15 -27.82
N GLU A 665 15.83 1.55 -29.07
CA GLU A 665 15.37 0.80 -30.26
C GLU A 665 15.94 -0.64 -30.30
N ALA A 666 17.20 -0.82 -29.91
CA ALA A 666 17.84 -2.14 -29.89
C ALA A 666 17.22 -3.04 -28.81
N GLY A 667 16.97 -2.49 -27.61
CA GLY A 667 16.24 -3.17 -26.54
C GLY A 667 14.82 -3.53 -26.95
N ALA A 668 14.09 -2.59 -27.56
CA ALA A 668 12.73 -2.83 -28.05
C ALA A 668 12.69 -3.99 -29.05
N ALA A 669 13.59 -4.03 -30.02
CA ALA A 669 13.70 -5.11 -30.99
C ALA A 669 14.07 -6.46 -30.32
N LYS A 670 15.03 -6.46 -29.39
CA LYS A 670 15.48 -7.64 -28.64
C LYS A 670 14.34 -8.28 -27.85
N TYR A 671 13.69 -7.49 -26.99
CA TYR A 671 12.67 -8.03 -26.07
C TYR A 671 11.35 -8.33 -26.78
N ALA A 672 11.00 -7.59 -27.84
CA ALA A 672 9.88 -7.99 -28.72
C ALA A 672 10.14 -9.30 -29.47
N ALA A 673 11.38 -9.57 -29.90
CA ALA A 673 11.74 -10.86 -30.47
C ALA A 673 11.68 -11.97 -29.41
N LEU A 674 12.16 -11.69 -28.20
CA LEU A 674 12.06 -12.64 -27.07
C LEU A 674 10.60 -13.00 -26.78
N ALA A 675 9.71 -12.01 -26.65
CA ALA A 675 8.28 -12.24 -26.41
C ALA A 675 7.65 -13.10 -27.52
N ARG A 676 7.95 -12.82 -28.81
CA ARG A 676 7.49 -13.67 -29.92
C ARG A 676 7.99 -15.11 -29.84
N ASN A 677 9.24 -15.31 -29.48
CA ASN A 677 9.83 -16.65 -29.37
C ASN A 677 9.20 -17.42 -28.20
N ILE A 678 8.97 -16.75 -27.06
CA ILE A 678 8.25 -17.35 -25.92
C ILE A 678 6.83 -17.76 -26.34
N ALA A 679 6.07 -16.86 -27.00
CA ALA A 679 4.73 -17.20 -27.50
C ALA A 679 4.75 -18.36 -28.49
N GLY A 680 5.76 -18.43 -29.37
CA GLY A 680 5.98 -19.54 -30.30
C GLY A 680 6.24 -20.86 -29.57
N ALA A 681 7.16 -20.85 -28.61
CA ALA A 681 7.46 -22.03 -27.77
C ALA A 681 6.25 -22.47 -26.94
N PHE A 682 5.53 -21.52 -26.35
CA PHE A 682 4.30 -21.77 -25.58
C PHE A 682 3.27 -22.54 -26.46
N ASN A 683 3.06 -22.09 -27.70
CA ASN A 683 2.12 -22.70 -28.64
C ASN A 683 2.61 -24.02 -29.27
N THR A 684 3.93 -24.28 -29.30
CA THR A 684 4.46 -25.54 -29.84
C THR A 684 4.67 -26.62 -28.80
N ARG A 685 5.00 -26.24 -27.56
CA ARG A 685 5.36 -27.20 -26.50
C ARG A 685 4.25 -27.43 -25.47
N LEU A 686 3.40 -26.42 -25.23
CA LEU A 686 2.38 -26.46 -24.16
C LEU A 686 0.94 -26.52 -24.71
N PHE A 687 0.74 -26.44 -26.02
CA PHE A 687 -0.57 -26.53 -26.69
C PHE A 687 -0.76 -27.83 -27.42
N THR A 688 -1.94 -28.42 -27.29
CA THR A 688 -2.37 -29.66 -27.99
C THR A 688 -3.44 -29.27 -29.01
N PRO A 689 -3.10 -29.20 -30.34
CA PRO A 689 -4.04 -28.75 -31.38
C PRO A 689 -5.29 -29.65 -31.50
N GLU A 690 -5.14 -30.98 -31.30
CA GLU A 690 -6.21 -31.95 -31.43
C GLU A 690 -7.33 -31.75 -30.43
N THR A 691 -7.01 -31.26 -29.25
CA THR A 691 -7.98 -30.96 -28.18
C THR A 691 -8.22 -29.48 -28.00
N ALA A 692 -7.43 -28.61 -28.65
CA ALA A 692 -7.41 -27.16 -28.46
C ALA A 692 -7.25 -26.76 -26.98
N GLN A 693 -6.30 -27.41 -26.27
CA GLN A 693 -6.05 -27.18 -24.85
C GLN A 693 -4.57 -26.95 -24.59
N TYR A 694 -4.30 -26.11 -23.56
CA TYR A 694 -2.96 -25.89 -23.02
C TYR A 694 -2.71 -26.74 -21.79
N GLY A 695 -1.45 -27.18 -21.62
CA GLY A 695 -1.02 -27.99 -20.49
C GLY A 695 -1.91 -29.21 -20.29
N ASN A 696 -2.53 -29.33 -19.13
CA ASN A 696 -3.46 -30.39 -18.79
C ASN A 696 -4.96 -30.01 -18.97
N GLY A 697 -5.25 -28.86 -19.56
CA GLY A 697 -6.61 -28.34 -19.78
C GLY A 697 -7.28 -27.73 -18.55
N SER A 698 -6.55 -27.46 -17.46
CA SER A 698 -7.09 -26.78 -16.28
C SER A 698 -7.61 -25.38 -16.60
N GLN A 699 -8.41 -24.81 -15.69
CA GLN A 699 -8.93 -23.45 -15.85
C GLN A 699 -7.79 -22.45 -16.06
N CYS A 700 -6.75 -22.48 -15.22
CA CYS A 700 -5.60 -21.60 -15.33
C CYS A 700 -4.80 -21.87 -16.61
N SER A 701 -4.61 -23.14 -17.03
CA SER A 701 -3.86 -23.50 -18.23
C SER A 701 -4.42 -22.89 -19.51
N ASN A 702 -5.75 -22.82 -19.64
CA ASN A 702 -6.41 -22.20 -20.81
C ASN A 702 -6.61 -20.68 -20.63
N ALA A 703 -6.77 -20.20 -19.40
CA ALA A 703 -7.01 -18.78 -19.14
C ALA A 703 -5.80 -17.89 -19.44
N ILE A 704 -4.59 -18.29 -19.03
CA ILE A 704 -3.35 -17.51 -19.21
C ILE A 704 -3.12 -17.16 -20.67
N PRO A 705 -3.05 -18.11 -21.63
CA PRO A 705 -2.77 -17.79 -23.03
C PRO A 705 -3.92 -16.98 -23.68
N LEU A 706 -5.17 -17.16 -23.27
CA LEU A 706 -6.30 -16.33 -23.72
C LEU A 706 -6.14 -14.89 -23.23
N PHE A 707 -5.80 -14.70 -21.97
CA PHE A 707 -5.56 -13.37 -21.40
C PHE A 707 -4.39 -12.66 -22.09
N LEU A 708 -3.28 -13.37 -22.31
CA LEU A 708 -2.08 -12.85 -22.97
C LEU A 708 -2.30 -12.57 -24.48
N GLY A 709 -3.37 -13.10 -25.08
CA GLY A 709 -3.65 -12.92 -26.51
C GLY A 709 -2.71 -13.72 -27.43
N ILE A 710 -2.03 -14.74 -26.89
CA ILE A 710 -1.05 -15.55 -27.64
C ILE A 710 -1.64 -16.79 -28.30
N VAL A 711 -2.91 -17.11 -28.03
CA VAL A 711 -3.61 -18.22 -28.69
C VAL A 711 -3.73 -17.96 -30.20
N PRO A 712 -3.32 -18.89 -31.09
CA PRO A 712 -3.50 -18.74 -32.52
C PRO A 712 -4.98 -18.45 -32.88
N ALA A 713 -5.21 -17.54 -33.82
CA ALA A 713 -6.55 -17.02 -34.09
C ALA A 713 -7.57 -18.10 -34.41
N GLU A 714 -7.16 -19.15 -35.15
CA GLU A 714 -7.99 -20.32 -35.53
C GLU A 714 -8.43 -21.17 -34.32
N TYR A 715 -7.71 -21.18 -33.23
CA TYR A 715 -8.02 -21.95 -32.01
C TYR A 715 -8.67 -21.14 -30.91
N ARG A 716 -8.71 -19.79 -31.01
CA ARG A 716 -9.14 -18.90 -29.92
C ARG A 716 -10.55 -19.26 -29.39
N GLN A 717 -11.50 -19.50 -30.27
CA GLN A 717 -12.86 -19.88 -29.86
C GLN A 717 -12.89 -21.26 -29.19
N ALA A 718 -12.19 -22.24 -29.73
CA ALA A 718 -12.14 -23.59 -29.18
C ALA A 718 -11.47 -23.64 -27.80
N VAL A 719 -10.38 -22.84 -27.56
CA VAL A 719 -9.76 -22.71 -26.25
C VAL A 719 -10.69 -22.01 -25.26
N ALA A 720 -11.43 -20.95 -25.70
CA ALA A 720 -12.42 -20.29 -24.87
C ALA A 720 -13.60 -21.25 -24.49
N ASP A 721 -14.06 -22.08 -25.42
CA ASP A 721 -15.09 -23.09 -25.16
C ASP A 721 -14.57 -24.16 -24.18
N ASN A 722 -13.31 -24.55 -24.30
CA ASN A 722 -12.65 -25.47 -23.35
C ASN A 722 -12.51 -24.84 -21.96
N LEU A 723 -12.14 -23.56 -21.87
CA LEU A 723 -12.12 -22.84 -20.59
C LEU A 723 -13.51 -22.82 -19.94
N ALA A 724 -14.54 -22.50 -20.72
CA ALA A 724 -15.93 -22.53 -20.25
C ALA A 724 -16.34 -23.93 -19.76
N ARG A 725 -15.97 -24.98 -20.49
CA ARG A 725 -16.23 -26.39 -20.11
C ARG A 725 -15.50 -26.75 -18.81
N ALA A 726 -14.22 -26.37 -18.66
CA ALA A 726 -13.46 -26.60 -17.43
C ALA A 726 -14.08 -25.94 -16.19
N VAL A 727 -14.76 -24.80 -16.36
CA VAL A 727 -15.58 -24.17 -15.30
C VAL A 727 -16.85 -24.96 -15.06
N ASP A 728 -17.57 -25.36 -16.11
CA ASP A 728 -18.85 -26.10 -16.01
C ASP A 728 -18.63 -27.48 -15.37
N GLU A 729 -17.51 -28.17 -15.65
CA GLU A 729 -17.13 -29.46 -15.04
C GLU A 729 -16.84 -29.37 -13.53
N LYS A 730 -16.55 -28.17 -13.03
CA LYS A 730 -16.42 -27.85 -11.60
C LYS A 730 -17.71 -27.24 -11.02
N GLU A 731 -18.88 -27.53 -11.61
CA GLU A 731 -20.19 -27.02 -11.18
C GLU A 731 -20.25 -25.46 -11.20
N GLY A 732 -19.56 -24.85 -12.14
CA GLY A 732 -19.46 -23.38 -12.25
C GLY A 732 -18.50 -22.73 -11.24
N LYS A 733 -17.76 -23.52 -10.49
CA LYS A 733 -16.79 -23.02 -9.48
C LYS A 733 -15.39 -22.88 -10.07
N LEU A 734 -14.60 -21.99 -9.45
CA LEU A 734 -13.18 -21.88 -9.74
C LEU A 734 -12.38 -23.07 -9.17
N SER A 735 -11.18 -23.31 -9.71
CA SER A 735 -10.19 -24.22 -9.15
C SER A 735 -8.80 -23.59 -9.12
N THR A 736 -8.73 -22.31 -9.42
CA THR A 736 -7.51 -21.50 -9.47
C THR A 736 -7.08 -21.04 -8.08
N GLY A 737 -5.80 -20.72 -7.96
CA GLY A 737 -5.18 -20.03 -6.84
C GLY A 737 -5.02 -18.54 -7.09
N ASP A 738 -4.09 -17.91 -6.38
CA ASP A 738 -3.83 -16.48 -6.47
C ASP A 738 -3.36 -16.05 -7.87
N VAL A 739 -2.47 -16.82 -8.48
CA VAL A 739 -1.94 -16.53 -9.82
C VAL A 739 -3.01 -16.68 -10.89
N GLY A 740 -3.74 -17.79 -10.87
CA GLY A 740 -4.71 -18.14 -11.90
C GLY A 740 -5.99 -17.29 -11.88
N ASN A 741 -6.41 -16.80 -10.71
CA ASN A 741 -7.70 -16.12 -10.54
C ASN A 741 -7.87 -14.93 -11.46
N ARG A 742 -6.90 -14.00 -11.48
CA ARG A 742 -6.97 -12.79 -12.32
C ARG A 742 -7.14 -13.15 -13.79
N TYR A 743 -6.32 -14.08 -14.27
CA TYR A 743 -6.34 -14.52 -15.66
C TYR A 743 -7.64 -15.22 -16.03
N LEU A 744 -8.17 -16.05 -15.13
CA LEU A 744 -9.45 -16.73 -15.31
C LEU A 744 -10.60 -15.74 -15.48
N PHE A 745 -10.74 -14.80 -14.54
CA PHE A 745 -11.86 -13.83 -14.56
C PHE A 745 -11.78 -12.91 -15.77
N GLN A 746 -10.59 -12.39 -16.07
CA GLN A 746 -10.40 -11.51 -17.21
C GLN A 746 -10.49 -12.22 -18.56
N ALA A 747 -10.01 -13.46 -18.68
CA ALA A 747 -10.16 -14.25 -19.91
C ALA A 747 -11.65 -14.54 -20.20
N LEU A 748 -12.41 -14.99 -19.20
CA LEU A 748 -13.85 -15.20 -19.34
C LEU A 748 -14.59 -13.90 -19.73
N ALA A 749 -14.29 -12.80 -19.06
CA ALA A 749 -14.90 -11.50 -19.36
C ALA A 749 -14.59 -11.03 -20.80
N ARG A 750 -13.33 -11.11 -21.25
CA ARG A 750 -12.88 -10.74 -22.60
C ARG A 750 -13.48 -11.64 -23.69
N CYS A 751 -13.84 -12.87 -23.34
CA CYS A 751 -14.59 -13.80 -24.22
C CYS A 751 -16.11 -13.61 -24.16
N GLY A 752 -16.61 -12.54 -23.52
CA GLY A 752 -18.04 -12.25 -23.40
C GLY A 752 -18.80 -13.14 -22.40
N MET A 753 -18.08 -13.85 -21.52
CA MET A 753 -18.64 -14.83 -20.59
C MET A 753 -18.83 -14.26 -19.16
N ASN A 754 -19.21 -12.98 -19.03
CA ASN A 754 -19.43 -12.32 -17.74
C ASN A 754 -20.48 -13.03 -16.85
N ASP A 755 -21.50 -13.68 -17.45
CA ASP A 755 -22.47 -14.50 -16.70
C ASP A 755 -21.84 -15.71 -16.01
N ARG A 756 -20.73 -16.26 -16.55
CA ARG A 756 -19.98 -17.32 -15.87
C ARG A 756 -19.22 -16.78 -14.68
N VAL A 757 -18.55 -15.63 -14.81
CA VAL A 757 -17.86 -14.97 -13.69
C VAL A 757 -18.88 -14.63 -12.60
N TYR A 758 -20.06 -14.09 -12.97
CA TYR A 758 -21.14 -13.83 -12.02
C TYR A 758 -21.53 -15.09 -11.23
N ARG A 759 -21.87 -16.21 -11.93
CA ARG A 759 -22.28 -17.47 -11.28
C ARG A 759 -21.17 -18.10 -10.44
N MET A 760 -19.92 -17.97 -10.89
CA MET A 760 -18.74 -18.48 -10.18
C MET A 760 -18.58 -17.85 -8.79
N HIS A 761 -19.11 -16.65 -8.57
CA HIS A 761 -18.98 -15.93 -7.30
C HIS A 761 -20.28 -15.72 -6.56
N ASN A 762 -21.45 -15.94 -7.21
CA ASN A 762 -22.77 -15.77 -6.60
C ASN A 762 -23.26 -17.08 -5.96
N HIS A 763 -22.48 -17.66 -5.07
CA HIS A 763 -22.83 -18.88 -4.33
C HIS A 763 -22.15 -18.94 -2.95
N GLY A 764 -22.70 -19.77 -2.04
CA GLY A 764 -22.16 -20.00 -0.68
C GLY A 764 -21.29 -21.24 -0.52
N GLY A 765 -20.90 -21.92 -1.61
CA GLY A 765 -20.10 -23.16 -1.58
C GLY A 765 -18.59 -22.90 -1.64
N VAL A 766 -17.79 -23.88 -1.21
CA VAL A 766 -16.34 -23.86 -1.38
C VAL A 766 -15.95 -24.49 -2.74
N PRO A 767 -14.93 -23.98 -3.44
CA PRO A 767 -14.24 -22.70 -3.23
C PRO A 767 -15.13 -21.50 -3.59
N GLY A 768 -15.03 -20.41 -2.86
CA GLY A 768 -15.79 -19.20 -3.13
C GLY A 768 -15.87 -18.25 -1.93
N TYR A 769 -16.02 -16.96 -2.22
CA TYR A 769 -16.08 -15.90 -1.21
C TYR A 769 -17.30 -16.02 -0.29
N GLY A 770 -18.46 -16.47 -0.83
CA GLY A 770 -19.66 -16.67 -0.03
C GLY A 770 -19.49 -17.72 1.06
N PHE A 771 -18.66 -18.76 0.84
CA PHE A 771 -18.31 -19.74 1.85
C PHE A 771 -17.47 -19.11 2.97
N GLN A 772 -16.49 -18.27 2.64
CA GLN A 772 -15.67 -17.55 3.63
C GLN A 772 -16.56 -16.63 4.49
N ILE A 773 -17.45 -15.86 3.85
CA ILE A 773 -18.38 -14.97 4.55
C ILE A 773 -19.31 -15.76 5.48
N ALA A 774 -19.83 -16.91 5.04
CA ALA A 774 -20.66 -17.79 5.86
C ALA A 774 -19.90 -18.42 7.03
N ALA A 775 -18.57 -18.57 6.92
CA ALA A 775 -17.71 -18.97 8.03
C ALA A 775 -17.46 -17.84 9.07
N GLY A 776 -17.98 -16.62 8.83
CA GLY A 776 -17.94 -15.51 9.77
C GLY A 776 -16.70 -14.61 9.64
N VAL A 777 -15.93 -14.73 8.55
CA VAL A 777 -14.78 -13.85 8.32
C VAL A 777 -15.22 -12.41 8.04
N THR A 778 -14.37 -11.47 8.39
CA THR A 778 -14.59 -10.03 8.19
C THR A 778 -13.52 -9.38 7.30
N THR A 779 -12.53 -10.17 6.90
CA THR A 779 -11.47 -9.90 5.93
C THR A 779 -11.30 -11.11 5.02
N LEU A 780 -10.72 -10.95 3.83
CA LEU A 780 -10.40 -12.05 2.93
C LEU A 780 -9.34 -12.97 3.56
N THR A 781 -9.42 -14.26 3.27
CA THR A 781 -8.53 -15.29 3.83
C THR A 781 -7.55 -15.84 2.81
N GLU A 782 -6.40 -16.34 3.29
CA GLU A 782 -5.28 -16.86 2.51
C GLU A 782 -5.63 -18.10 1.67
N GLN A 783 -6.68 -18.84 2.04
CA GLN A 783 -7.12 -20.00 1.30
C GLN A 783 -8.66 -20.08 1.20
N TRP A 784 -9.15 -20.80 0.20
CA TRP A 784 -10.58 -20.90 -0.07
C TRP A 784 -11.42 -21.51 1.07
N ASN A 785 -10.81 -22.38 1.89
CA ASN A 785 -11.48 -22.94 3.07
C ASN A 785 -10.85 -22.40 4.38
N PRO A 786 -11.36 -21.34 4.97
CA PRO A 786 -10.77 -20.70 6.16
C PRO A 786 -10.73 -21.62 7.39
N ARG A 787 -11.50 -22.71 7.40
CA ARG A 787 -11.52 -23.67 8.53
C ARG A 787 -10.25 -24.53 8.60
N LEU A 788 -9.46 -24.58 7.53
CA LEU A 788 -8.23 -25.36 7.48
C LEU A 788 -6.99 -24.64 8.04
N GLY A 789 -7.15 -23.46 8.60
CA GLY A 789 -6.06 -22.65 9.18
C GLY A 789 -5.57 -21.57 8.20
N LEU A 790 -4.29 -21.15 8.32
CA LEU A 790 -3.65 -20.04 7.63
C LEU A 790 -4.25 -18.67 8.05
N SER A 791 -3.88 -17.56 7.39
CA SER A 791 -4.36 -16.24 7.74
C SER A 791 -5.82 -16.01 7.38
N TRP A 792 -6.53 -15.30 8.24
CA TRP A 792 -7.85 -14.76 7.96
C TRP A 792 -7.79 -13.29 7.52
N ASN A 793 -6.60 -12.78 7.18
CA ASN A 793 -6.39 -11.41 6.75
C ASN A 793 -5.28 -11.34 5.68
N HIS A 794 -5.63 -11.73 4.45
CA HIS A 794 -4.72 -11.91 3.33
C HIS A 794 -5.47 -11.53 2.04
N PHE A 795 -4.90 -10.69 1.18
CA PHE A 795 -5.65 -10.20 0.03
C PHE A 795 -5.29 -10.86 -1.31
N MET A 796 -4.40 -11.86 -1.32
CA MET A 796 -3.94 -12.52 -2.56
C MET A 796 -5.06 -13.02 -3.48
N MET A 797 -6.19 -13.47 -2.92
CA MET A 797 -7.37 -13.93 -3.68
C MET A 797 -8.33 -12.79 -4.08
N GLY A 798 -7.91 -11.51 -4.01
CA GLY A 798 -8.79 -10.34 -4.17
C GLY A 798 -9.09 -9.88 -5.59
N GLN A 799 -8.61 -10.59 -6.62
CA GLN A 799 -8.60 -10.15 -8.02
C GLN A 799 -9.98 -9.89 -8.63
N ILE A 800 -11.06 -10.38 -8.01
CA ILE A 800 -12.45 -10.12 -8.47
C ILE A 800 -12.82 -8.63 -8.41
N VAL A 801 -12.13 -7.83 -7.58
CA VAL A 801 -12.36 -6.39 -7.49
C VAL A 801 -12.12 -5.71 -8.84
N GLU A 802 -11.09 -6.12 -9.60
CA GLU A 802 -10.88 -5.63 -10.96
C GLU A 802 -12.12 -5.83 -11.85
N TRP A 803 -12.79 -6.99 -11.78
CA TRP A 803 -13.98 -7.30 -12.56
C TRP A 803 -15.20 -6.45 -12.13
N PHE A 804 -15.33 -6.10 -10.86
CA PHE A 804 -16.41 -5.22 -10.39
C PHE A 804 -16.33 -3.83 -11.05
N TYR A 805 -15.12 -3.28 -11.18
CA TYR A 805 -14.91 -1.97 -11.82
C TYR A 805 -14.91 -2.06 -13.34
N ASN A 806 -14.10 -2.96 -13.91
CA ASN A 806 -13.86 -2.97 -15.35
C ASN A 806 -14.96 -3.65 -16.18
N SER A 807 -15.78 -4.52 -15.55
CA SER A 807 -16.83 -5.27 -16.21
C SER A 807 -18.22 -4.89 -15.71
N LEU A 808 -18.53 -4.99 -14.41
CA LEU A 808 -19.88 -4.66 -13.92
C LEU A 808 -20.20 -3.17 -14.09
N ALA A 809 -19.28 -2.31 -13.69
CA ALA A 809 -19.40 -0.87 -13.94
C ALA A 809 -18.92 -0.46 -15.34
N GLY A 810 -18.04 -1.27 -15.95
CA GLY A 810 -17.52 -1.09 -17.30
C GLY A 810 -16.40 -0.05 -17.43
N ILE A 811 -15.87 0.51 -16.32
CA ILE A 811 -14.80 1.53 -16.35
C ILE A 811 -13.47 0.85 -16.63
N ARG A 812 -12.92 1.05 -17.82
CA ARG A 812 -11.68 0.41 -18.28
C ARG A 812 -10.69 1.43 -18.86
N PRO A 813 -9.41 1.46 -18.46
CA PRO A 813 -8.40 2.33 -19.09
C PRO A 813 -8.23 1.96 -20.57
N ASP A 814 -7.85 2.95 -21.37
CA ASP A 814 -7.42 2.74 -22.75
C ASP A 814 -5.89 2.69 -22.79
N PRO A 815 -5.26 1.53 -23.11
CA PRO A 815 -3.80 1.42 -23.18
C PRO A 815 -3.15 2.35 -24.20
N ALA A 816 -3.90 2.81 -25.22
CA ALA A 816 -3.42 3.75 -26.21
C ALA A 816 -3.40 5.20 -25.69
N ASN A 817 -4.14 5.48 -24.61
CA ASN A 817 -4.27 6.80 -23.98
C ASN A 817 -4.09 6.70 -22.44
N PRO A 818 -2.88 6.43 -21.96
CA PRO A 818 -2.61 6.18 -20.55
C PRO A 818 -3.08 7.29 -19.61
N GLY A 819 -3.36 6.93 -18.35
CA GLY A 819 -3.80 7.85 -17.31
C GLY A 819 -5.29 8.20 -17.37
N PHE A 820 -6.11 7.41 -18.08
CA PHE A 820 -7.54 7.70 -18.31
C PHE A 820 -7.77 8.99 -19.11
N ARG A 821 -6.82 9.39 -19.95
CA ARG A 821 -7.04 10.49 -20.89
C ARG A 821 -8.17 10.18 -21.87
N HIS A 822 -8.26 8.93 -22.29
CA HIS A 822 -9.42 8.27 -22.84
C HIS A 822 -9.68 6.98 -22.07
N PHE A 823 -10.95 6.59 -21.93
CA PHE A 823 -11.32 5.34 -21.26
C PHE A 823 -12.62 4.77 -21.85
N PHE A 824 -12.86 3.51 -21.57
CA PHE A 824 -14.11 2.83 -21.98
C PHE A 824 -15.08 2.76 -20.81
N VAL A 825 -16.36 2.87 -21.13
CA VAL A 825 -17.48 2.53 -20.23
C VAL A 825 -18.31 1.49 -20.96
N GLU A 826 -18.18 0.22 -20.55
CA GLU A 826 -18.81 -0.93 -21.21
C GLU A 826 -19.38 -1.87 -20.13
N PRO A 827 -20.55 -1.50 -19.53
CA PRO A 827 -21.10 -2.25 -18.41
C PRO A 827 -21.67 -3.59 -18.84
N ALA A 828 -21.38 -4.65 -18.08
CA ALA A 828 -21.97 -5.98 -18.23
C ALA A 828 -23.17 -6.14 -17.30
N VAL A 829 -24.36 -6.26 -17.86
CA VAL A 829 -25.58 -6.60 -17.12
C VAL A 829 -25.71 -8.11 -17.05
N VAL A 830 -25.53 -8.71 -15.88
CA VAL A 830 -25.42 -10.16 -15.66
C VAL A 830 -26.32 -10.63 -14.52
N GLY A 831 -26.72 -11.89 -14.60
CA GLY A 831 -27.53 -12.55 -13.57
C GLY A 831 -28.80 -11.76 -13.23
N ASP A 832 -29.01 -11.58 -11.91
CA ASP A 832 -30.14 -10.83 -11.35
C ASP A 832 -29.79 -9.41 -10.88
N LEU A 833 -28.64 -8.88 -11.35
CA LEU A 833 -28.26 -7.51 -11.03
C LEU A 833 -29.27 -6.51 -11.59
N GLU A 834 -29.78 -5.65 -10.73
CA GLU A 834 -30.75 -4.59 -11.05
C GLU A 834 -30.08 -3.22 -11.19
N TRP A 835 -28.97 -2.98 -10.47
CA TRP A 835 -28.21 -1.73 -10.52
C TRP A 835 -26.76 -1.91 -10.08
N VAL A 836 -25.90 -1.00 -10.56
CA VAL A 836 -24.52 -0.79 -10.11
C VAL A 836 -24.26 0.70 -9.97
N GLU A 837 -23.70 1.11 -8.84
CA GLU A 837 -23.14 2.44 -8.61
C GLU A 837 -21.64 2.32 -8.42
N CYS A 838 -20.86 2.96 -9.30
CA CYS A 838 -19.42 2.91 -9.26
C CYS A 838 -18.80 4.26 -9.55
N SER A 839 -17.74 4.58 -8.83
CA SER A 839 -16.92 5.75 -9.11
C SER A 839 -15.44 5.44 -8.94
N TYR A 840 -14.62 6.15 -9.73
CA TYR A 840 -13.16 6.11 -9.65
C TYR A 840 -12.59 7.52 -9.84
N ARG A 841 -11.71 7.95 -8.94
CA ARG A 841 -11.01 9.25 -9.03
C ARG A 841 -9.67 9.07 -9.75
N SER A 842 -9.65 9.34 -11.04
CA SER A 842 -8.44 9.34 -11.85
C SER A 842 -7.58 10.58 -11.58
N VAL A 843 -6.41 10.65 -12.20
CA VAL A 843 -5.52 11.84 -12.17
C VAL A 843 -6.16 13.10 -12.75
N TYR A 844 -7.20 12.96 -13.57
CA TYR A 844 -7.97 14.08 -14.12
C TYR A 844 -9.19 14.47 -13.29
N GLY A 845 -9.63 13.60 -12.37
CA GLY A 845 -10.82 13.81 -11.54
C GLY A 845 -11.76 12.62 -11.51
N LEU A 846 -12.99 12.85 -11.06
CA LEU A 846 -13.97 11.81 -10.78
C LEU A 846 -14.64 11.26 -12.06
N ILE A 847 -14.51 9.95 -12.27
CA ILE A 847 -15.25 9.13 -13.23
C ILE A 847 -16.39 8.47 -12.47
N GLU A 848 -17.61 8.51 -13.01
CA GLU A 848 -18.77 7.76 -12.49
C GLU A 848 -19.38 6.91 -13.61
N SER A 849 -19.75 5.68 -13.30
CA SER A 849 -20.60 4.82 -14.13
C SER A 849 -21.65 4.20 -13.24
N CYS A 850 -22.87 4.67 -13.37
CA CYS A 850 -24.02 4.24 -12.56
C CYS A 850 -25.16 3.82 -13.47
N TRP A 851 -25.56 2.54 -13.41
CA TRP A 851 -26.64 2.05 -14.24
C TRP A 851 -27.71 1.33 -13.41
N LYS A 852 -28.93 1.29 -13.94
CA LYS A 852 -30.05 0.55 -13.34
C LYS A 852 -31.02 0.02 -14.40
N LEU A 853 -31.68 -1.07 -14.06
CA LEU A 853 -32.88 -1.58 -14.76
C LEU A 853 -34.13 -0.92 -14.15
N ASP A 854 -34.91 -0.23 -14.95
CA ASP A 854 -36.14 0.49 -14.53
C ASP A 854 -37.30 0.06 -15.41
N GLY A 855 -38.02 -0.99 -14.99
CA GLY A 855 -39.03 -1.65 -15.79
C GLY A 855 -38.41 -2.32 -17.04
N ASP A 856 -38.82 -1.85 -18.22
CA ASP A 856 -38.31 -2.30 -19.52
C ASP A 856 -37.17 -1.46 -20.09
N LEU A 857 -36.59 -0.54 -19.28
CA LEU A 857 -35.53 0.36 -19.65
C LEU A 857 -34.23 0.09 -18.86
N PHE A 858 -33.13 0.06 -19.58
CA PHE A 858 -31.78 0.22 -18.99
C PHE A 858 -31.43 1.70 -19.01
N ARG A 859 -31.04 2.23 -17.85
CA ARG A 859 -30.58 3.62 -17.69
C ARG A 859 -29.15 3.66 -17.20
N ILE A 860 -28.33 4.53 -17.80
CA ILE A 860 -26.96 4.74 -17.37
C ILE A 860 -26.66 6.23 -17.27
N ARG A 861 -25.95 6.60 -16.18
CA ARG A 861 -25.36 7.92 -15.97
C ARG A 861 -23.85 7.77 -15.96
N VAL A 862 -23.15 8.57 -16.78
CA VAL A 862 -21.68 8.59 -16.86
C VAL A 862 -21.19 10.00 -16.56
N ARG A 863 -20.14 10.13 -15.75
CA ARG A 863 -19.40 11.37 -15.52
C ARG A 863 -17.98 11.23 -16.05
N ILE A 864 -17.56 12.23 -16.83
CA ILE A 864 -16.25 12.25 -17.53
C ILE A 864 -15.52 13.51 -17.07
N PRO A 865 -14.29 13.39 -16.51
CA PRO A 865 -13.50 14.55 -16.05
C PRO A 865 -13.14 15.51 -17.18
N VAL A 866 -12.84 16.77 -16.83
CA VAL A 866 -12.29 17.76 -17.76
C VAL A 866 -10.98 17.24 -18.37
N ASN A 867 -10.66 17.58 -19.59
CA ASN A 867 -9.50 17.11 -20.39
C ASN A 867 -9.53 15.64 -20.79
N THR A 868 -10.62 14.92 -20.54
CA THR A 868 -10.74 13.51 -20.91
C THR A 868 -11.92 13.23 -21.82
N THR A 869 -11.90 12.07 -22.47
CA THR A 869 -13.02 11.54 -23.26
C THR A 869 -13.30 10.09 -22.87
N ALA A 870 -14.50 9.61 -23.16
CA ALA A 870 -14.83 8.21 -22.98
C ALA A 870 -15.57 7.63 -24.18
N THR A 871 -15.38 6.33 -24.44
CA THR A 871 -16.22 5.55 -25.35
C THR A 871 -17.21 4.74 -24.53
N LEU A 872 -18.51 5.06 -24.64
CA LEU A 872 -19.59 4.28 -24.05
C LEU A 872 -20.10 3.25 -25.04
N VAL A 873 -20.15 1.98 -24.63
CA VAL A 873 -20.79 0.89 -25.35
C VAL A 873 -22.01 0.42 -24.54
N MET A 874 -23.18 0.50 -25.12
CA MET A 874 -24.41 0.11 -24.44
C MET A 874 -24.56 -1.40 -24.39
N PRO A 875 -25.02 -1.99 -23.26
CA PRO A 875 -25.20 -3.44 -23.13
C PRO A 875 -26.41 -3.96 -23.91
N PHE A 876 -27.31 -3.07 -24.34
CA PHE A 876 -28.54 -3.37 -25.11
C PHE A 876 -28.74 -2.37 -26.23
N GLY A 877 -29.54 -2.73 -27.22
CA GLY A 877 -29.89 -1.88 -28.36
C GLY A 877 -28.81 -1.82 -29.43
N ASP A 878 -28.51 -0.62 -29.92
CA ASP A 878 -27.47 -0.40 -30.95
C ASP A 878 -26.09 -0.50 -30.30
N PRO A 879 -25.20 -1.44 -30.74
CA PRO A 879 -23.86 -1.59 -30.19
C PRO A 879 -22.88 -0.51 -30.68
N THR A 880 -23.32 0.47 -31.46
CA THR A 880 -22.45 1.54 -31.95
C THR A 880 -21.84 2.31 -30.79
N PRO A 881 -20.51 2.41 -30.70
CA PRO A 881 -19.86 3.15 -29.63
C PRO A 881 -20.19 4.66 -29.66
N HIS A 882 -20.51 5.24 -28.51
CA HIS A 882 -20.73 6.65 -28.31
C HIS A 882 -19.44 7.31 -27.79
N LEU A 883 -18.84 8.19 -28.58
CA LEU A 883 -17.71 9.01 -28.10
C LEU A 883 -18.27 10.20 -27.29
N LEU A 884 -17.91 10.26 -26.03
CA LEU A 884 -18.38 11.25 -25.05
C LEU A 884 -17.24 12.20 -24.67
N ALA A 885 -17.54 13.50 -24.61
CA ALA A 885 -16.64 14.52 -24.06
C ALA A 885 -16.81 14.62 -22.54
N SER A 886 -16.00 15.48 -21.90
CA SER A 886 -16.12 15.81 -20.46
C SER A 886 -17.53 16.29 -20.09
N GLY A 887 -17.99 15.96 -18.89
CA GLY A 887 -19.31 16.32 -18.38
C GLY A 887 -20.13 15.16 -17.86
N ARG A 888 -21.41 15.39 -17.65
CA ARG A 888 -22.40 14.37 -17.26
C ARG A 888 -23.28 13.99 -18.44
N HIS A 889 -23.43 12.69 -18.64
CA HIS A 889 -24.23 12.12 -19.75
C HIS A 889 -25.19 11.10 -19.17
N GLU A 890 -26.41 11.06 -19.71
CA GLU A 890 -27.47 10.12 -19.34
C GLU A 890 -28.05 9.49 -20.62
N PHE A 891 -28.22 8.17 -20.57
CA PHE A 891 -28.79 7.38 -21.68
C PHE A 891 -29.84 6.41 -21.19
N GLU A 892 -30.79 6.13 -22.06
CA GLU A 892 -31.85 5.14 -21.83
C GLU A 892 -31.96 4.26 -23.08
N VAL A 893 -32.06 2.94 -22.90
CA VAL A 893 -32.36 1.98 -24.00
C VAL A 893 -33.30 0.90 -23.52
N PRO A 894 -34.18 0.39 -24.41
CA PRO A 894 -35.05 -0.75 -24.10
C PRO A 894 -34.26 -2.02 -23.78
N ILE A 895 -34.75 -2.77 -22.81
CA ILE A 895 -34.21 -4.08 -22.46
C ILE A 895 -34.89 -5.12 -23.38
N PRO A 896 -34.15 -6.03 -24.07
CA PRO A 896 -34.74 -7.08 -24.90
C PRO A 896 -35.70 -8.01 -24.11
N GLU A 897 -36.84 -8.38 -24.69
CA GLU A 897 -37.90 -9.21 -24.04
C GLU A 897 -37.36 -10.55 -23.48
N ASN A 898 -36.34 -11.15 -24.12
CA ASN A 898 -35.73 -12.40 -23.68
C ASN A 898 -34.95 -12.31 -22.36
N ARG A 899 -34.64 -11.10 -21.91
CA ARG A 899 -33.99 -10.83 -20.57
C ARG A 899 -35.03 -10.47 -19.48
N LEU A 900 -36.24 -10.07 -19.84
CA LEU A 900 -37.34 -9.77 -18.91
C LEU A 900 -38.00 -11.02 -18.32
N SER A 901 -37.72 -12.21 -18.88
CA SER A 901 -38.22 -13.48 -18.34
C SER A 901 -37.32 -13.95 -17.20
N PRO A 902 -37.83 -14.18 -15.97
CA PRO A 902 -37.01 -14.76 -14.90
C PRO A 902 -36.45 -16.10 -15.35
N VAL A 903 -35.15 -16.25 -15.26
CA VAL A 903 -34.49 -17.55 -15.42
C VAL A 903 -35.08 -18.48 -14.36
N ARG A 904 -35.91 -19.47 -14.79
CA ARG A 904 -36.51 -20.49 -13.95
C ARG A 904 -35.45 -21.51 -13.50
#